data_fa2cb556661d5e6f1454e90470583029
#
_entry.id   fa2cb556661d5e6f1454e90470583029
#
_cell.length_a   1.000
_cell.length_b   1.000
_cell.length_c   1.000
_cell.angle_alpha   90.00
_cell.angle_beta   90.00
_cell.angle_gamma   90.00
#
_symmetry.space_group_name_H-M   'P 1'
#
loop_
_entity.id
_entity.type
_entity.pdbx_description
1 polymer ?
#
loop_
_entity_poly.entity_id
_entity_poly.type
_entity_poly.pdbx_seq_one_letter_code
_entity_poly.pdbx_strand_id
1 'polypeptide(L)'
;MVVGNDYRNDFSLPGTESHQAQQTMEEKGAAQAGDSIQIVVRDEDGLRTAAHEKRVAAMLKKVAAQDSVTAVVSPYDDKSAVSRDGTVGYATVTLDGLAEEVPKEDRVELIDVAQDFEGDGLRVELGGDAIRSAEEGEGGAAEGAGMLGALIILVFLFGSVVAAGLPVITALFAVGSTMGLIVMASHFVTLADFTPPLMMLVGLGVGIDYALLIFSRYRTELLVEAAGDGSLAGGGGADEGSGRAARKDADRASRPGQERAARVALDAAGRTVFFAGCTVIIALLGMYALGLGSLQGVALAMALTVLVTMLASLTLLPALLSAFGGRIRRNVLKRARRQAARGRKEEGTAWRRWGGGVQRHPWAALLVAVVALGALAAPALNMRLGFADAGNDAESTTSRQAYDLLADGFGPGFNGPLIVVADGSDADGGSDAGGGSDANGGSGADGEEKGEPVKDAAGTLRTTLEDTTGIAAVSPAIPTKDPSVALLIAYPASAPQAEATSDLVSSLRDDILPRVEQETGTQFLVGGATAAAEDFSWKVQDRVPVFVAIVVGLSALLLMAVFRSVLIPLKAALLNLLSIGASLGAVTLVFQEGWFGVQQGPVEAFIPVMIFAIVFGLSMDYEVFLLSRIHEEWEHTKDPSHAVREGLAHTGKVITAAAAIMIVVFAAFILSPDRMLQQFGLGLAVAILLDAVLIRCLIVPAVMQLLGRHAWWLPAPLAKLLPRVRIERHEQRGPESGQGAPEAPGQGDYADAGLRR
;
A
#
# COMPACT_ATOMS: atom_id res chain seq x y z
N MET A 1 10.49 -9.40 -22.34
CA MET A 1 11.37 -9.56 -21.17
C MET A 1 12.00 -10.93 -21.26
N VAL A 2 13.32 -11.03 -21.20
CA VAL A 2 14.05 -12.30 -21.40
C VAL A 2 14.32 -13.01 -20.06
N VAL A 3 14.12 -12.30 -18.94
CA VAL A 3 14.33 -12.82 -17.58
C VAL A 3 12.97 -12.85 -16.90
N GLY A 4 12.55 -14.03 -16.43
CA GLY A 4 11.33 -14.20 -15.65
C GLY A 4 11.39 -13.45 -14.32
N ASN A 5 10.28 -13.35 -13.63
CA ASN A 5 10.20 -12.88 -12.25
C ASN A 5 10.37 -14.06 -11.28
N ASP A 6 10.85 -13.79 -10.08
CA ASP A 6 10.95 -14.73 -8.96
C ASP A 6 10.27 -14.11 -7.75
N TYR A 7 8.93 -13.91 -7.85
CA TYR A 7 8.12 -13.44 -6.73
C TYR A 7 7.74 -14.63 -5.85
N ARG A 8 7.82 -14.46 -4.54
CA ARG A 8 7.52 -15.50 -3.55
C ARG A 8 6.74 -14.92 -2.39
N ASN A 9 5.59 -15.50 -2.11
CA ASN A 9 4.78 -15.18 -0.94
C ASN A 9 5.29 -15.92 0.29
N ASP A 10 6.37 -15.44 0.88
CA ASP A 10 6.90 -15.99 2.12
C ASP A 10 6.35 -15.18 3.32
N PHE A 11 5.25 -15.64 3.88
CA PHE A 11 4.68 -15.13 5.12
C PHE A 11 5.22 -15.86 6.34
N SER A 12 6.16 -16.77 6.17
CA SER A 12 6.82 -17.45 7.27
C SER A 12 7.58 -16.44 8.15
N LEU A 13 7.46 -16.60 9.44
CA LEU A 13 8.06 -15.67 10.40
C LEU A 13 9.07 -16.44 11.26
N PRO A 14 10.37 -16.28 11.04
CA PRO A 14 11.37 -16.90 11.90
C PRO A 14 11.11 -16.62 13.37
N GLY A 15 11.04 -17.69 14.17
CA GLY A 15 10.81 -17.62 15.60
C GLY A 15 9.34 -17.63 16.03
N THR A 16 8.38 -17.86 15.13
CA THR A 16 7.01 -18.24 15.48
C THR A 16 6.84 -19.74 15.51
N GLU A 17 5.80 -20.19 16.20
CA GLU A 17 5.51 -21.63 16.34
C GLU A 17 5.13 -22.27 15.01
N SER A 18 4.29 -21.58 14.20
CA SER A 18 3.92 -22.06 12.87
C SER A 18 5.13 -22.23 11.94
N HIS A 19 6.12 -21.34 12.02
CA HIS A 19 7.37 -21.47 11.28
C HIS A 19 8.22 -22.65 11.76
N GLN A 20 8.30 -22.87 13.08
CA GLN A 20 8.99 -24.05 13.63
C GLN A 20 8.30 -25.35 13.19
N ALA A 21 6.96 -25.38 13.24
CA ALA A 21 6.19 -26.51 12.72
C ALA A 21 6.47 -26.79 11.24
N GLN A 22 6.51 -25.73 10.43
CA GLN A 22 6.83 -25.84 9.00
C GLN A 22 8.25 -26.34 8.78
N GLN A 23 9.24 -25.79 9.49
CA GLN A 23 10.63 -26.22 9.39
C GLN A 23 10.80 -27.70 9.79
N THR A 24 10.14 -28.11 10.86
CA THR A 24 10.16 -29.54 11.28
C THR A 24 9.54 -30.44 10.19
N MET A 25 8.45 -29.99 9.55
CA MET A 25 7.85 -30.72 8.44
C MET A 25 8.77 -30.80 7.21
N GLU A 26 9.47 -29.72 6.85
CA GLU A 26 10.40 -29.69 5.73
C GLU A 26 11.64 -30.58 5.97
N GLU A 27 12.20 -30.52 7.17
CA GLU A 27 13.42 -31.29 7.52
C GLU A 27 13.16 -32.77 7.74
N LYS A 28 12.05 -33.12 8.43
CA LYS A 28 11.77 -34.47 8.92
C LYS A 28 10.50 -35.09 8.31
N GLY A 29 9.63 -34.30 7.70
CA GLY A 29 8.39 -34.74 7.09
C GLY A 29 8.57 -35.33 5.69
N ALA A 30 7.48 -35.75 5.09
CA ALA A 30 7.46 -36.05 3.66
C ALA A 30 7.32 -34.68 2.93
N ALA A 31 8.31 -34.26 2.18
CA ALA A 31 8.17 -33.18 1.26
C ALA A 31 7.05 -33.48 0.26
N GLN A 32 5.93 -32.81 0.31
CA GLN A 32 5.02 -32.73 -0.83
C GLN A 32 5.72 -31.86 -1.86
N ALA A 33 6.16 -32.47 -2.95
CA ALA A 33 6.71 -31.73 -4.07
C ALA A 33 5.51 -31.15 -4.85
N GLY A 34 5.28 -29.85 -4.74
CA GLY A 34 4.25 -29.11 -5.47
C GLY A 34 3.01 -28.71 -4.63
N ASP A 35 2.37 -27.64 -5.06
CA ASP A 35 1.11 -27.18 -4.50
C ASP A 35 -0.04 -28.11 -4.91
N SER A 36 -1.10 -28.13 -4.09
CA SER A 36 -2.29 -28.92 -4.36
C SER A 36 -3.52 -28.02 -4.61
N ILE A 37 -4.31 -28.42 -5.58
CA ILE A 37 -5.65 -27.89 -5.84
C ILE A 37 -6.70 -28.95 -5.53
N GLN A 38 -7.92 -28.52 -5.26
CA GLN A 38 -9.05 -29.39 -4.99
C GLN A 38 -10.08 -29.25 -6.11
N ILE A 39 -10.48 -30.36 -6.71
CA ILE A 39 -11.63 -30.41 -7.61
C ILE A 39 -12.80 -30.90 -6.80
N VAL A 40 -13.74 -30.00 -6.53
CA VAL A 40 -14.91 -30.25 -5.72
C VAL A 40 -16.09 -30.58 -6.63
N VAL A 41 -16.72 -31.70 -6.37
CA VAL A 41 -17.89 -32.18 -7.13
C VAL A 41 -19.10 -32.25 -6.22
N ARG A 42 -20.28 -31.82 -6.70
CA ARG A 42 -21.55 -31.93 -6.00
C ARG A 42 -22.62 -32.50 -6.90
N ASP A 43 -23.41 -33.40 -6.35
CA ASP A 43 -24.65 -33.86 -6.95
C ASP A 43 -25.70 -34.12 -5.86
N GLU A 44 -26.92 -33.56 -6.03
CA GLU A 44 -28.02 -33.68 -5.03
C GLU A 44 -28.54 -35.13 -4.91
N ASP A 45 -28.42 -35.92 -5.99
CA ASP A 45 -28.84 -37.35 -6.01
C ASP A 45 -27.76 -38.27 -5.44
N GLY A 46 -26.56 -37.70 -5.11
CA GLY A 46 -25.42 -38.39 -4.50
C GLY A 46 -24.39 -38.91 -5.48
N LEU A 47 -23.12 -38.76 -5.08
CA LEU A 47 -21.95 -39.08 -5.90
C LEU A 47 -21.66 -40.59 -6.06
N ARG A 48 -22.25 -41.43 -5.21
CA ARG A 48 -21.95 -42.91 -5.18
C ARG A 48 -22.73 -43.70 -6.22
N THR A 49 -23.21 -43.09 -7.29
CA THR A 49 -23.83 -43.77 -8.42
C THR A 49 -22.74 -44.19 -9.44
N ALA A 50 -22.88 -45.35 -10.06
CA ALA A 50 -21.92 -45.83 -11.05
C ALA A 50 -21.77 -44.88 -12.26
N ALA A 51 -22.78 -44.07 -12.55
CA ALA A 51 -22.73 -43.10 -13.62
C ALA A 51 -21.84 -41.91 -13.25
N HIS A 52 -21.99 -41.35 -12.04
CA HIS A 52 -21.16 -40.26 -11.56
C HIS A 52 -19.73 -40.68 -11.30
N GLU A 53 -19.50 -41.86 -10.70
CA GLU A 53 -18.16 -42.43 -10.52
C GLU A 53 -17.41 -42.53 -11.85
N LYS A 54 -18.06 -43.07 -12.90
CA LYS A 54 -17.46 -43.15 -14.23
C LYS A 54 -17.18 -41.75 -14.84
N ARG A 55 -18.06 -40.79 -14.63
CA ARG A 55 -17.92 -39.42 -15.16
C ARG A 55 -16.77 -38.68 -14.46
N VAL A 56 -16.73 -38.73 -13.12
CA VAL A 56 -15.63 -38.14 -12.31
C VAL A 56 -14.30 -38.82 -12.66
N ALA A 57 -14.26 -40.14 -12.78
CA ALA A 57 -13.03 -40.85 -13.19
C ALA A 57 -12.56 -40.46 -14.60
N ALA A 58 -13.48 -40.20 -15.53
CA ALA A 58 -13.13 -39.70 -16.87
C ALA A 58 -12.60 -38.29 -16.84
N MET A 59 -13.16 -37.40 -16.00
CA MET A 59 -12.67 -36.06 -15.72
C MET A 59 -11.25 -36.10 -15.15
N LEU A 60 -11.04 -36.82 -14.04
CA LEU A 60 -9.75 -36.92 -13.37
C LEU A 60 -8.67 -37.49 -14.26
N LYS A 61 -9.03 -38.41 -15.15
CA LYS A 61 -8.10 -38.92 -16.16
C LYS A 61 -7.64 -37.87 -17.17
N LYS A 62 -8.51 -36.92 -17.55
CA LYS A 62 -8.13 -35.81 -18.43
C LYS A 62 -7.27 -34.80 -17.71
N VAL A 63 -7.62 -34.51 -16.44
CA VAL A 63 -6.82 -33.62 -15.57
C VAL A 63 -5.43 -34.20 -15.33
N ALA A 64 -5.32 -35.50 -15.03
CA ALA A 64 -4.04 -36.18 -14.84
C ALA A 64 -3.18 -36.27 -16.13
N ALA A 65 -3.73 -35.97 -17.29
CA ALA A 65 -3.00 -35.92 -18.55
C ALA A 65 -2.42 -34.55 -18.89
N GLN A 66 -2.66 -33.53 -18.06
CA GLN A 66 -2.08 -32.19 -18.23
C GLN A 66 -0.62 -32.16 -17.75
N ASP A 67 0.25 -31.46 -18.48
CA ASP A 67 1.69 -31.40 -18.21
C ASP A 67 2.02 -30.81 -16.83
N SER A 68 1.12 -29.94 -16.31
CA SER A 68 1.23 -29.28 -15.01
C SER A 68 0.80 -30.12 -13.81
N VAL A 69 0.38 -31.40 -14.02
CA VAL A 69 -0.17 -32.25 -12.97
C VAL A 69 0.75 -33.46 -12.71
N THR A 70 1.19 -33.63 -11.46
CA THR A 70 2.05 -34.73 -11.03
C THR A 70 1.25 -35.91 -10.48
N ALA A 71 0.17 -35.63 -9.72
CA ALA A 71 -0.65 -36.67 -9.10
C ALA A 71 -2.11 -36.22 -8.97
N VAL A 72 -3.01 -37.21 -9.00
CA VAL A 72 -4.45 -37.01 -8.77
C VAL A 72 -4.96 -38.12 -7.85
N VAL A 73 -5.57 -37.71 -6.72
CA VAL A 73 -6.23 -38.60 -5.77
C VAL A 73 -7.74 -38.45 -5.94
N SER A 74 -8.39 -39.59 -6.25
CA SER A 74 -9.84 -39.59 -6.49
C SER A 74 -10.64 -39.56 -5.19
N PRO A 75 -11.83 -38.90 -5.14
CA PRO A 75 -12.71 -38.95 -3.97
C PRO A 75 -13.23 -40.37 -3.66
N TYR A 76 -13.12 -41.30 -4.59
CA TYR A 76 -13.52 -42.72 -4.39
C TYR A 76 -12.41 -43.59 -3.80
N ASP A 77 -11.16 -43.12 -3.84
CA ASP A 77 -10.02 -43.81 -3.25
C ASP A 77 -9.90 -43.56 -1.75
N ASP A 78 -10.40 -42.39 -1.30
CA ASP A 78 -10.46 -41.99 0.10
C ASP A 78 -11.90 -41.77 0.57
N LYS A 79 -12.33 -42.59 1.54
CA LYS A 79 -13.70 -42.47 2.10
C LYS A 79 -13.96 -41.16 2.80
N SER A 80 -12.92 -40.46 3.27
CA SER A 80 -13.02 -39.18 3.92
C SER A 80 -13.21 -38.00 2.94
N ALA A 81 -12.92 -38.23 1.66
CA ALA A 81 -13.05 -37.25 0.59
C ALA A 81 -14.49 -37.13 0.03
N VAL A 82 -15.45 -37.85 0.60
CA VAL A 82 -16.89 -37.74 0.29
C VAL A 82 -17.65 -37.41 1.57
N SER A 83 -18.48 -36.37 1.52
CA SER A 83 -19.31 -35.90 2.65
C SER A 83 -20.18 -37.03 3.24
N ARG A 84 -20.61 -36.87 4.50
CA ARG A 84 -21.39 -37.89 5.21
C ARG A 84 -22.72 -38.20 4.53
N ASP A 85 -23.34 -37.19 3.92
CA ASP A 85 -24.58 -37.32 3.13
C ASP A 85 -24.35 -37.85 1.70
N GLY A 86 -23.08 -37.91 1.25
CA GLY A 86 -22.67 -38.41 -0.06
C GLY A 86 -22.93 -37.46 -1.22
N THR A 87 -23.28 -36.20 -0.97
CA THR A 87 -23.62 -35.22 -2.01
C THR A 87 -22.42 -34.40 -2.49
N VAL A 88 -21.41 -34.18 -1.65
CA VAL A 88 -20.20 -33.43 -1.98
C VAL A 88 -18.98 -34.35 -1.88
N GLY A 89 -18.05 -34.22 -2.81
CA GLY A 89 -16.76 -34.91 -2.76
C GLY A 89 -15.67 -34.04 -3.36
N TYR A 90 -14.41 -34.30 -3.01
CA TYR A 90 -13.28 -33.60 -3.59
C TYR A 90 -12.18 -34.56 -4.04
N ALA A 91 -11.54 -34.23 -5.16
CA ALA A 91 -10.30 -34.84 -5.60
C ALA A 91 -9.15 -33.87 -5.29
N THR A 92 -8.01 -34.43 -4.87
CA THR A 92 -6.78 -33.64 -4.70
C THR A 92 -5.89 -33.83 -5.91
N VAL A 93 -5.47 -32.70 -6.51
CA VAL A 93 -4.57 -32.68 -7.66
C VAL A 93 -3.27 -32.00 -7.21
N THR A 94 -2.15 -32.65 -7.35
CA THR A 94 -0.82 -32.09 -7.04
C THR A 94 -0.21 -31.54 -8.32
N LEU A 95 0.23 -30.28 -8.28
CA LEU A 95 0.87 -29.62 -9.40
C LEU A 95 2.36 -29.98 -9.51
N ASP A 96 2.94 -29.76 -10.69
CA ASP A 96 4.39 -29.92 -10.94
C ASP A 96 5.12 -28.61 -10.55
N GLY A 97 5.20 -28.34 -9.24
CA GLY A 97 5.83 -27.15 -8.66
C GLY A 97 4.87 -26.31 -7.81
N LEU A 98 5.35 -25.14 -7.42
CA LEU A 98 4.55 -24.16 -6.67
C LEU A 98 3.53 -23.49 -7.60
N ALA A 99 2.44 -23.00 -7.05
CA ALA A 99 1.39 -22.30 -7.81
C ALA A 99 1.92 -21.15 -8.70
N GLU A 100 2.95 -20.47 -8.24
CA GLU A 100 3.59 -19.35 -8.94
C GLU A 100 4.49 -19.81 -10.10
N GLU A 101 4.96 -21.05 -10.06
CA GLU A 101 5.83 -21.65 -11.10
C GLU A 101 5.02 -22.22 -12.27
N VAL A 102 3.76 -22.61 -12.02
CA VAL A 102 2.85 -23.11 -13.05
C VAL A 102 2.27 -21.93 -13.85
N PRO A 103 2.41 -21.90 -15.19
CA PRO A 103 1.86 -20.83 -16.03
C PRO A 103 0.37 -20.62 -15.79
N LYS A 104 -0.07 -19.34 -15.85
CA LYS A 104 -1.48 -18.99 -15.67
C LYS A 104 -2.39 -19.66 -16.68
N GLU A 105 -1.93 -19.79 -17.90
CA GLU A 105 -2.64 -20.43 -19.01
C GLU A 105 -2.95 -21.91 -18.69
N ASP A 106 -1.99 -22.64 -18.11
CA ASP A 106 -2.14 -24.04 -17.74
C ASP A 106 -3.15 -24.20 -16.59
N ARG A 107 -3.13 -23.26 -15.62
CA ARG A 107 -4.08 -23.24 -14.49
C ARG A 107 -5.51 -22.95 -14.97
N VAL A 108 -5.68 -22.03 -15.94
CA VAL A 108 -6.99 -21.76 -16.56
C VAL A 108 -7.45 -22.98 -17.38
N GLU A 109 -6.55 -23.66 -18.10
CA GLU A 109 -6.88 -24.87 -18.84
C GLU A 109 -7.35 -25.99 -17.90
N LEU A 110 -6.76 -26.12 -16.71
CA LEU A 110 -7.25 -27.08 -15.68
C LEU A 110 -8.69 -26.78 -15.26
N ILE A 111 -9.06 -25.50 -15.10
CA ILE A 111 -10.44 -25.10 -14.80
C ILE A 111 -11.36 -25.53 -15.93
N ASP A 112 -11.04 -25.17 -17.16
CA ASP A 112 -11.86 -25.45 -18.33
C ASP A 112 -12.02 -26.97 -18.54
N VAL A 113 -10.92 -27.75 -18.43
CA VAL A 113 -10.92 -29.22 -18.59
C VAL A 113 -11.80 -29.89 -17.53
N ALA A 114 -11.81 -29.41 -16.28
CA ALA A 114 -12.63 -30.00 -15.23
C ALA A 114 -14.09 -29.61 -15.40
N GLN A 115 -14.40 -28.35 -15.67
CA GLN A 115 -15.75 -27.82 -15.84
C GLN A 115 -16.46 -28.32 -17.12
N ASP A 116 -15.72 -28.79 -18.14
CA ASP A 116 -16.29 -29.48 -19.30
C ASP A 116 -17.14 -30.71 -18.93
N PHE A 117 -16.98 -31.21 -17.70
CA PHE A 117 -17.74 -32.35 -17.18
C PHE A 117 -18.98 -31.96 -16.36
N GLU A 118 -19.28 -30.69 -16.20
CA GLU A 118 -20.52 -30.24 -15.61
C GLU A 118 -21.77 -30.70 -16.40
N GLY A 119 -22.88 -30.82 -15.70
CA GLY A 119 -24.17 -31.17 -16.31
C GLY A 119 -24.76 -32.46 -15.78
N ASP A 120 -26.01 -32.72 -16.16
CA ASP A 120 -26.82 -33.87 -15.66
C ASP A 120 -26.88 -33.96 -14.13
N GLY A 121 -26.91 -32.80 -13.42
CA GLY A 121 -26.93 -32.71 -11.95
C GLY A 121 -25.55 -32.56 -11.31
N LEU A 122 -24.44 -32.92 -12.02
CA LEU A 122 -23.08 -32.80 -11.50
C LEU A 122 -22.57 -31.37 -11.67
N ARG A 123 -22.19 -30.75 -10.56
CA ARG A 123 -21.48 -29.47 -10.50
C ARG A 123 -20.01 -29.71 -10.18
N VAL A 124 -19.12 -28.98 -10.85
CA VAL A 124 -17.66 -29.14 -10.72
C VAL A 124 -17.02 -27.77 -10.48
N GLU A 125 -16.39 -27.61 -9.33
CA GLU A 125 -15.72 -26.38 -8.96
C GLU A 125 -14.29 -26.69 -8.51
N LEU A 126 -13.37 -25.72 -8.69
CA LEU A 126 -11.98 -25.89 -8.35
C LEU A 126 -11.58 -24.91 -7.26
N GLY A 127 -10.85 -25.37 -6.26
CA GLY A 127 -10.33 -24.58 -5.15
C GLY A 127 -8.83 -24.75 -4.99
N GLY A 128 -8.25 -23.89 -4.15
CA GLY A 128 -6.83 -23.81 -3.86
C GLY A 128 -6.21 -22.49 -4.37
N ASP A 129 -5.06 -22.11 -3.80
CA ASP A 129 -4.42 -20.82 -4.08
C ASP A 129 -3.98 -20.69 -5.54
N ALA A 130 -3.58 -21.78 -6.19
CA ALA A 130 -3.24 -21.81 -7.61
C ALA A 130 -4.41 -21.45 -8.53
N ILE A 131 -5.62 -21.92 -8.18
CA ILE A 131 -6.84 -21.59 -8.94
C ILE A 131 -7.26 -20.15 -8.66
N ARG A 132 -7.27 -19.74 -7.39
CA ARG A 132 -7.61 -18.40 -6.99
C ARG A 132 -6.75 -17.35 -7.71
N SER A 133 -5.42 -17.55 -7.75
CA SER A 133 -4.51 -16.66 -8.47
C SER A 133 -4.67 -16.69 -10.00
N ALA A 134 -5.19 -17.79 -10.56
CA ALA A 134 -5.53 -17.84 -12.00
C ALA A 134 -6.79 -17.03 -12.33
N GLU A 135 -7.79 -17.00 -11.42
CA GLU A 135 -9.02 -16.22 -11.56
C GLU A 135 -8.82 -14.72 -11.30
N GLU A 136 -7.77 -14.35 -10.56
CA GLU A 136 -7.42 -12.94 -10.39
C GLU A 136 -7.16 -12.30 -11.75
N GLY A 137 -8.04 -11.35 -12.11
CA GLY A 137 -7.99 -10.66 -13.40
C GLY A 137 -6.68 -9.89 -13.56
N GLU A 138 -6.18 -9.81 -14.79
CA GLU A 138 -5.10 -8.87 -15.11
C GLU A 138 -5.56 -7.45 -14.78
N GLY A 139 -4.95 -6.83 -13.75
CA GLY A 139 -5.37 -5.58 -13.11
C GLY A 139 -5.39 -4.32 -13.99
N GLY A 140 -5.22 -4.41 -15.30
CA GLY A 140 -5.06 -3.27 -16.21
C GLY A 140 -6.27 -2.33 -16.35
N ALA A 141 -7.48 -2.77 -16.00
CA ALA A 141 -8.68 -1.96 -16.16
C ALA A 141 -8.81 -0.87 -15.07
N ALA A 142 -8.51 -1.20 -13.81
CA ALA A 142 -8.56 -0.25 -12.70
C ALA A 142 -7.48 0.84 -12.85
N GLU A 143 -6.25 0.45 -13.19
CA GLU A 143 -5.14 1.37 -13.47
C GLU A 143 -5.45 2.28 -14.64
N GLY A 144 -6.01 1.72 -15.73
CA GLY A 144 -6.45 2.48 -16.90
C GLY A 144 -7.52 3.52 -16.55
N ALA A 145 -8.50 3.16 -15.75
CA ALA A 145 -9.56 4.06 -15.28
C ALA A 145 -8.99 5.18 -14.41
N GLY A 146 -8.10 4.86 -13.47
CA GLY A 146 -7.41 5.83 -12.61
C GLY A 146 -6.60 6.84 -13.42
N MET A 147 -5.83 6.35 -14.39
CA MET A 147 -5.01 7.19 -15.27
C MET A 147 -5.86 8.10 -16.16
N LEU A 148 -6.96 7.60 -16.73
CA LEU A 148 -7.90 8.40 -17.51
C LEU A 148 -8.56 9.47 -16.67
N GLY A 149 -8.99 9.13 -15.45
CA GLY A 149 -9.56 10.08 -14.50
C GLY A 149 -8.58 11.18 -14.12
N ALA A 150 -7.34 10.83 -13.81
CA ALA A 150 -6.27 11.79 -13.57
C ALA A 150 -6.01 12.71 -14.77
N LEU A 151 -5.96 12.16 -15.96
CA LEU A 151 -5.77 12.93 -17.21
C LEU A 151 -6.91 13.93 -17.41
N ILE A 152 -8.17 13.53 -17.18
CA ILE A 152 -9.33 14.42 -17.28
C ILE A 152 -9.20 15.60 -16.31
N ILE A 153 -8.87 15.34 -15.03
CA ILE A 153 -8.68 16.40 -14.03
C ILE A 153 -7.53 17.34 -14.43
N LEU A 154 -6.41 16.77 -14.90
CA LEU A 154 -5.27 17.57 -15.37
C LEU A 154 -5.61 18.43 -16.58
N VAL A 155 -6.41 17.92 -17.52
CA VAL A 155 -6.91 18.71 -18.66
C VAL A 155 -7.79 19.86 -18.19
N PHE A 156 -8.67 19.63 -17.21
CA PHE A 156 -9.46 20.71 -16.61
C PHE A 156 -8.59 21.74 -15.90
N LEU A 157 -7.58 21.31 -15.18
CA LEU A 157 -6.67 22.18 -14.41
C LEU A 157 -5.79 23.03 -15.34
N PHE A 158 -5.16 22.40 -16.34
CA PHE A 158 -4.22 23.07 -17.23
C PHE A 158 -4.85 23.63 -18.49
N GLY A 159 -6.01 23.11 -18.90
CA GLY A 159 -6.72 23.52 -20.11
C GLY A 159 -6.02 23.10 -21.43
N SER A 160 -5.19 22.07 -21.37
CA SER A 160 -4.43 21.56 -22.52
C SER A 160 -4.09 20.10 -22.33
N VAL A 161 -4.45 19.26 -23.28
CA VAL A 161 -4.11 17.82 -23.28
C VAL A 161 -2.60 17.60 -23.29
N VAL A 162 -1.83 18.40 -24.04
CA VAL A 162 -0.36 18.30 -24.06
C VAL A 162 0.23 18.60 -22.68
N ALA A 163 -0.27 19.65 -22.01
CA ALA A 163 0.22 20.01 -20.68
C ALA A 163 -0.19 18.97 -19.61
N ALA A 164 -1.36 18.38 -19.76
CA ALA A 164 -1.86 17.31 -18.87
C ALA A 164 -1.13 15.97 -19.08
N GLY A 165 -0.74 15.68 -20.32
CA GLY A 165 -0.04 14.44 -20.65
C GLY A 165 1.38 14.35 -20.13
N LEU A 166 2.07 15.49 -19.87
CA LEU A 166 3.46 15.46 -19.41
C LEU A 166 3.63 14.80 -18.02
N PRO A 167 2.86 15.17 -16.98
CA PRO A 167 2.89 14.48 -15.70
C PRO A 167 2.62 12.97 -15.83
N VAL A 168 1.61 12.60 -16.63
CA VAL A 168 1.22 11.20 -16.83
C VAL A 168 2.35 10.40 -17.51
N ILE A 169 2.94 10.95 -18.59
CA ILE A 169 4.07 10.31 -19.28
C ILE A 169 5.27 10.14 -18.35
N THR A 170 5.55 11.15 -17.51
CA THR A 170 6.65 11.07 -16.53
C THR A 170 6.40 9.97 -15.52
N ALA A 171 5.17 9.85 -14.99
CA ALA A 171 4.79 8.81 -14.05
C ALA A 171 4.85 7.41 -14.68
N LEU A 172 4.32 7.24 -15.89
CA LEU A 172 4.38 5.95 -16.61
C LEU A 172 5.82 5.51 -16.88
N PHE A 173 6.68 6.45 -17.28
CA PHE A 173 8.09 6.14 -17.50
C PHE A 173 8.78 5.71 -16.18
N ALA A 174 8.48 6.39 -15.07
CA ALA A 174 9.02 6.05 -13.77
C ALA A 174 8.58 4.66 -13.32
N VAL A 175 7.26 4.39 -13.37
CA VAL A 175 6.68 3.08 -12.98
C VAL A 175 7.24 1.97 -13.85
N GLY A 176 7.23 2.13 -15.18
CA GLY A 176 7.77 1.13 -16.11
C GLY A 176 9.26 0.86 -15.89
N SER A 177 10.06 1.90 -15.59
CA SER A 177 11.48 1.75 -15.27
C SER A 177 11.67 0.99 -13.96
N THR A 178 10.85 1.29 -12.95
CA THR A 178 10.95 0.61 -11.64
C THR A 178 10.50 -0.83 -11.75
N MET A 179 9.45 -1.12 -12.54
CA MET A 179 9.01 -2.50 -12.79
C MET A 179 10.14 -3.36 -13.35
N GLY A 180 10.89 -2.82 -14.34
CA GLY A 180 12.07 -3.52 -14.87
C GLY A 180 13.17 -3.74 -13.83
N LEU A 181 13.39 -2.78 -12.94
CA LEU A 181 14.38 -2.92 -11.86
C LEU A 181 13.96 -3.96 -10.82
N ILE A 182 12.68 -4.06 -10.52
CA ILE A 182 12.15 -4.97 -9.49
C ILE A 182 12.10 -6.40 -9.99
N VAL A 183 11.73 -6.63 -11.25
CA VAL A 183 11.90 -7.96 -11.88
C VAL A 183 13.36 -8.44 -11.79
N MET A 184 14.31 -7.53 -11.89
CA MET A 184 15.73 -7.87 -11.69
C MET A 184 16.08 -8.09 -10.22
N ALA A 185 15.47 -7.33 -9.31
CA ALA A 185 15.72 -7.41 -7.86
C ALA A 185 15.07 -8.66 -7.24
N SER A 186 13.98 -9.21 -7.81
CA SER A 186 13.29 -10.40 -7.30
C SER A 186 14.20 -11.64 -7.23
N HIS A 187 15.26 -11.70 -8.03
CA HIS A 187 16.25 -12.78 -7.99
C HIS A 187 17.25 -12.68 -6.81
N PHE A 188 17.28 -11.55 -6.09
CA PHE A 188 18.20 -11.29 -4.99
C PHE A 188 17.49 -11.01 -3.66
N VAL A 189 16.23 -10.62 -3.71
CA VAL A 189 15.42 -10.24 -2.55
C VAL A 189 14.05 -10.89 -2.68
N THR A 190 13.56 -11.50 -1.62
CA THR A 190 12.20 -12.05 -1.57
C THR A 190 11.19 -10.91 -1.70
N LEU A 191 10.40 -10.95 -2.75
CA LEU A 191 9.36 -9.98 -3.08
C LEU A 191 8.02 -10.69 -3.20
N ALA A 192 7.02 -10.21 -2.48
CA ALA A 192 5.66 -10.73 -2.59
C ALA A 192 5.04 -10.43 -3.97
N ASP A 193 4.16 -11.28 -4.45
CA ASP A 193 3.50 -11.18 -5.76
C ASP A 193 2.60 -9.94 -5.89
N PHE A 194 2.04 -9.46 -4.78
CA PHE A 194 1.25 -8.21 -4.72
C PHE A 194 2.10 -6.92 -4.78
N THR A 195 3.44 -7.03 -4.81
CA THR A 195 4.34 -5.86 -4.90
C THR A 195 4.13 -5.04 -6.17
N PRO A 196 4.04 -5.61 -7.39
CA PRO A 196 3.84 -4.87 -8.62
C PRO A 196 2.56 -4.01 -8.66
N PRO A 197 1.36 -4.52 -8.32
CA PRO A 197 0.15 -3.69 -8.25
C PRO A 197 0.26 -2.52 -7.29
N LEU A 198 0.86 -2.73 -6.10
CA LEU A 198 1.08 -1.67 -5.12
C LEU A 198 2.05 -0.60 -5.60
N MET A 199 3.10 -1.02 -6.30
CA MET A 199 4.03 -0.08 -6.92
C MET A 199 3.36 0.76 -8.00
N MET A 200 2.49 0.17 -8.82
CA MET A 200 1.72 0.90 -9.81
C MET A 200 0.79 1.92 -9.14
N LEU A 201 0.07 1.50 -8.10
CA LEU A 201 -0.80 2.34 -7.30
C LEU A 201 -0.06 3.58 -6.76
N VAL A 202 1.03 3.37 -6.03
CA VAL A 202 1.81 4.45 -5.40
C VAL A 202 2.62 5.24 -6.42
N GLY A 203 3.26 4.55 -7.37
CA GLY A 203 4.08 5.19 -8.40
C GLY A 203 3.30 6.14 -9.30
N LEU A 204 2.08 5.76 -9.71
CA LEU A 204 1.21 6.63 -10.49
C LEU A 204 0.73 7.82 -9.63
N GLY A 205 0.25 7.57 -8.41
CA GLY A 205 -0.25 8.63 -7.52
C GLY A 205 0.82 9.67 -7.23
N VAL A 206 1.97 9.22 -6.71
CA VAL A 206 3.11 10.09 -6.35
C VAL A 206 3.74 10.74 -7.58
N GLY A 207 3.85 9.98 -8.69
CA GLY A 207 4.49 10.48 -9.92
C GLY A 207 3.76 11.61 -10.58
N ILE A 208 2.44 11.50 -10.68
CA ILE A 208 1.59 12.57 -11.22
C ILE A 208 1.64 13.78 -10.31
N ASP A 209 1.66 13.57 -9.01
CA ASP A 209 1.67 14.63 -8.00
C ASP A 209 2.97 15.44 -8.01
N TYR A 210 4.13 14.79 -7.96
CA TYR A 210 5.43 15.48 -8.03
C TYR A 210 5.58 16.26 -9.33
N ALA A 211 5.16 15.66 -10.43
CA ALA A 211 5.15 16.34 -11.72
C ALA A 211 4.19 17.54 -11.74
N LEU A 212 3.04 17.44 -11.07
CA LEU A 212 2.07 18.52 -10.92
C LEU A 212 2.65 19.72 -10.16
N LEU A 213 3.36 19.47 -9.05
CA LEU A 213 3.99 20.54 -8.25
C LEU A 213 4.99 21.35 -9.09
N ILE A 214 5.89 20.68 -9.81
CA ILE A 214 6.88 21.33 -10.69
C ILE A 214 6.17 22.06 -11.83
N PHE A 215 5.20 21.42 -12.49
CA PHE A 215 4.48 22.02 -13.61
C PHE A 215 3.64 23.24 -13.20
N SER A 216 3.00 23.20 -12.03
CA SER A 216 2.22 24.33 -11.52
C SER A 216 3.10 25.57 -11.29
N ARG A 217 4.29 25.38 -10.74
CA ARG A 217 5.27 26.44 -10.56
C ARG A 217 5.79 26.98 -11.90
N TYR A 218 6.15 26.07 -12.82
CA TYR A 218 6.56 26.46 -14.18
C TYR A 218 5.51 27.31 -14.89
N ARG A 219 4.24 26.96 -14.77
CA ARG A 219 3.14 27.76 -15.33
C ARG A 219 3.07 29.17 -14.70
N THR A 220 3.27 29.28 -13.40
CA THR A 220 3.26 30.58 -12.70
C THR A 220 4.42 31.45 -13.17
N GLU A 221 5.62 30.92 -13.29
CA GLU A 221 6.79 31.64 -13.77
C GLU A 221 6.64 32.09 -15.23
N LEU A 222 6.06 31.25 -16.10
CA LEU A 222 5.73 31.64 -17.48
C LEU A 222 4.77 32.85 -17.53
N LEU A 223 3.82 32.95 -16.62
CA LEU A 223 2.89 34.09 -16.56
C LEU A 223 3.57 35.35 -16.03
N VAL A 224 4.47 35.23 -15.05
CA VAL A 224 5.27 36.34 -14.54
C VAL A 224 6.18 36.90 -15.63
N GLU A 225 6.88 36.05 -16.37
CA GLU A 225 7.74 36.44 -17.48
C GLU A 225 6.94 37.13 -18.61
N ALA A 226 5.77 36.57 -18.94
CA ALA A 226 4.90 37.14 -19.95
C ALA A 226 4.26 38.48 -19.55
N ALA A 227 4.15 38.74 -18.26
CA ALA A 227 3.74 40.07 -17.76
C ALA A 227 4.89 41.09 -17.88
N GLY A 228 6.14 40.63 -17.61
CA GLY A 228 7.35 41.50 -17.69
C GLY A 228 7.73 41.85 -19.14
N ASP A 229 7.54 40.95 -20.11
CA ASP A 229 7.83 41.22 -21.53
C ASP A 229 6.66 41.87 -22.30
N GLY A 230 5.57 42.23 -21.62
CA GLY A 230 4.40 42.88 -22.23
C GLY A 230 3.56 41.96 -23.11
N SER A 231 3.89 40.68 -23.23
CA SER A 231 3.20 39.75 -24.10
C SER A 231 1.76 39.43 -23.66
N LEU A 232 1.40 39.72 -22.41
CA LEU A 232 0.03 39.66 -21.91
C LEU A 232 -0.83 40.85 -22.38
N ALA A 233 -0.24 42.05 -22.54
CA ALA A 233 -0.92 43.28 -22.92
C ALA A 233 -1.06 43.48 -24.45
N GLY A 234 -0.20 42.82 -25.25
CA GLY A 234 -0.22 42.92 -26.71
C GLY A 234 -1.47 42.31 -27.30
N GLY A 235 -2.26 43.12 -27.99
CA GLY A 235 -3.56 42.79 -28.61
C GLY A 235 -3.49 41.64 -29.60
N GLY A 236 -4.55 40.86 -29.62
CA GLY A 236 -4.73 39.62 -30.42
C GLY A 236 -4.81 39.77 -31.92
N GLY A 237 -3.82 40.38 -32.58
CA GLY A 237 -3.86 40.59 -34.05
C GLY A 237 -2.85 39.76 -34.86
N ALA A 238 -1.81 39.21 -34.24
CA ALA A 238 -0.71 38.61 -35.00
C ALA A 238 -0.68 37.06 -35.09
N ASP A 239 -1.50 36.33 -34.34
CA ASP A 239 -1.27 34.90 -34.12
C ASP A 239 -2.18 33.94 -34.93
N GLU A 240 -3.28 34.38 -35.50
CA GLU A 240 -4.19 33.50 -36.26
C GLU A 240 -3.88 33.40 -37.76
N GLY A 241 -3.06 34.33 -38.29
CA GLY A 241 -2.67 34.36 -39.71
C GLY A 241 -1.20 34.06 -40.03
N SER A 242 -0.35 33.90 -38.99
CA SER A 242 1.08 33.72 -39.21
C SER A 242 1.43 32.31 -39.69
N GLY A 243 2.17 32.23 -40.79
CA GLY A 243 2.63 30.97 -41.38
C GLY A 243 3.52 30.15 -40.42
N ARG A 244 3.68 28.86 -40.69
CA ARG A 244 4.44 27.90 -39.87
C ARG A 244 5.89 28.31 -39.55
N ALA A 245 6.49 29.15 -40.45
CA ALA A 245 7.84 29.72 -40.25
C ALA A 245 7.86 30.83 -39.17
N ALA A 246 6.95 31.80 -39.24
CA ALA A 246 6.84 32.86 -38.25
C ALA A 246 6.53 32.34 -36.83
N ARG A 247 5.79 31.21 -36.72
CA ARG A 247 5.54 30.50 -35.46
C ARG A 247 6.81 29.85 -34.91
N LYS A 248 7.67 29.28 -35.76
CA LYS A 248 8.97 28.71 -35.32
C LYS A 248 9.94 29.79 -34.84
N ASP A 249 9.94 30.96 -35.47
CA ASP A 249 10.82 32.06 -35.09
C ASP A 249 10.36 32.72 -33.76
N ALA A 250 9.05 32.87 -33.56
CA ALA A 250 8.51 33.33 -32.27
C ALA A 250 8.78 32.30 -31.12
N ASP A 251 8.68 31.02 -31.43
CA ASP A 251 9.04 29.95 -30.43
C ASP A 251 10.54 29.96 -30.11
N ARG A 252 11.42 30.24 -31.10
CA ARG A 252 12.87 30.37 -30.86
C ARG A 252 13.20 31.61 -30.05
N ALA A 253 12.58 32.75 -30.34
CA ALA A 253 12.80 34.01 -29.60
C ALA A 253 12.38 33.90 -28.12
N SER A 254 11.38 33.05 -27.80
CA SER A 254 10.87 32.86 -26.45
C SER A 254 11.58 31.76 -25.64
N ARG A 255 12.52 31.01 -26.24
CA ARG A 255 13.26 29.91 -25.58
C ARG A 255 14.04 30.33 -24.32
N PRO A 256 14.81 31.46 -24.30
CA PRO A 256 15.55 31.85 -23.11
C PRO A 256 14.64 32.07 -21.89
N GLY A 257 13.44 32.65 -22.12
CA GLY A 257 12.44 32.83 -21.09
C GLY A 257 11.84 31.52 -20.56
N GLN A 258 11.55 30.59 -21.47
CA GLN A 258 11.05 29.27 -21.07
C GLN A 258 12.06 28.46 -20.26
N GLU A 259 13.34 28.54 -20.64
CA GLU A 259 14.45 27.89 -19.91
C GLU A 259 14.65 28.51 -18.53
N ARG A 260 14.52 29.85 -18.41
CA ARG A 260 14.58 30.54 -17.14
C ARG A 260 13.41 30.12 -16.23
N ALA A 261 12.19 30.14 -16.75
CA ALA A 261 10.99 29.69 -16.03
C ALA A 261 11.14 28.23 -15.55
N ALA A 262 11.71 27.33 -16.38
CA ALA A 262 11.96 25.96 -16.01
C ALA A 262 13.01 25.82 -14.91
N ARG A 263 14.10 26.60 -14.97
CA ARG A 263 15.14 26.61 -13.91
C ARG A 263 14.59 27.11 -12.58
N VAL A 264 13.86 28.23 -12.60
CA VAL A 264 13.26 28.80 -11.38
C VAL A 264 12.23 27.84 -10.78
N ALA A 265 11.40 27.22 -11.63
CA ALA A 265 10.45 26.21 -11.19
C ALA A 265 11.13 24.99 -10.57
N LEU A 266 12.21 24.52 -11.17
CA LEU A 266 12.97 23.39 -10.65
C LEU A 266 13.73 23.74 -9.37
N ASP A 267 14.29 24.94 -9.24
CA ASP A 267 14.97 25.38 -8.02
C ASP A 267 14.02 25.49 -6.83
N ALA A 268 12.82 26.01 -7.06
CA ALA A 268 11.80 26.18 -6.00
C ALA A 268 11.01 24.90 -5.71
N ALA A 269 10.33 24.34 -6.72
CA ALA A 269 9.48 23.16 -6.54
C ALA A 269 10.30 21.86 -6.45
N GLY A 270 11.47 21.78 -7.11
CA GLY A 270 12.32 20.60 -7.06
C GLY A 270 12.88 20.31 -5.67
N ARG A 271 13.19 21.33 -4.88
CA ARG A 271 13.59 21.12 -3.46
C ARG A 271 12.43 20.57 -2.65
N THR A 272 11.22 21.07 -2.85
CA THR A 272 10.03 20.55 -2.17
C THR A 272 9.81 19.09 -2.54
N VAL A 273 9.86 18.73 -3.82
CA VAL A 273 9.73 17.35 -4.30
C VAL A 273 10.83 16.45 -3.73
N PHE A 274 12.07 16.94 -3.63
CA PHE A 274 13.17 16.17 -3.04
C PHE A 274 12.93 15.88 -1.55
N PHE A 275 12.55 16.90 -0.76
CA PHE A 275 12.21 16.68 0.66
C PHE A 275 11.00 15.76 0.82
N ALA A 276 9.98 15.95 -0.02
CA ALA A 276 8.81 15.13 -0.12
C ALA A 276 9.16 13.66 -0.37
N GLY A 277 9.92 13.37 -1.41
CA GLY A 277 10.35 12.01 -1.71
C GLY A 277 11.18 11.39 -0.59
N CYS A 278 12.04 12.16 0.07
CA CYS A 278 12.81 11.66 1.21
C CYS A 278 11.91 11.27 2.39
N THR A 279 10.84 12.05 2.70
CA THR A 279 9.93 11.71 3.79
C THR A 279 9.15 10.44 3.51
N VAL A 280 8.68 10.24 2.27
CA VAL A 280 7.99 9.01 1.85
C VAL A 280 8.94 7.81 1.92
N ILE A 281 10.16 7.94 1.40
CA ILE A 281 11.17 6.87 1.46
C ILE A 281 11.50 6.50 2.92
N ILE A 282 11.67 7.48 3.81
CA ILE A 282 11.91 7.24 5.24
C ILE A 282 10.72 6.48 5.87
N ALA A 283 9.49 6.87 5.56
CA ALA A 283 8.30 6.21 6.09
C ALA A 283 8.19 4.75 5.60
N LEU A 284 8.43 4.50 4.31
CA LEU A 284 8.44 3.15 3.72
C LEU A 284 9.56 2.28 4.30
N LEU A 285 10.79 2.81 4.36
CA LEU A 285 11.92 2.09 4.96
C LEU A 285 11.75 1.87 6.46
N GLY A 286 10.89 2.64 7.13
CA GLY A 286 10.51 2.40 8.53
C GLY A 286 9.89 1.02 8.74
N MET A 287 9.28 0.42 7.71
CA MET A 287 8.71 -0.94 7.76
C MET A 287 9.78 -2.02 8.05
N TYR A 288 11.05 -1.74 7.80
CA TYR A 288 12.13 -2.63 8.26
C TYR A 288 12.14 -2.87 9.77
N ALA A 289 11.63 -1.91 10.55
CA ALA A 289 11.52 -2.05 12.00
C ALA A 289 10.52 -3.13 12.45
N LEU A 290 9.64 -3.57 11.56
CA LEU A 290 8.71 -4.67 11.83
C LEU A 290 9.42 -6.03 11.89
N GLY A 291 10.53 -6.19 11.18
CA GLY A 291 11.27 -7.45 11.13
C GLY A 291 10.55 -8.56 10.37
N LEU A 292 9.61 -8.21 9.47
CA LEU A 292 8.82 -9.14 8.65
C LEU A 292 9.45 -9.21 7.25
N GLY A 293 10.00 -10.38 6.88
CA GLY A 293 10.81 -10.56 5.67
C GLY A 293 10.10 -10.13 4.38
N SER A 294 8.88 -10.61 4.14
CA SER A 294 8.07 -10.24 2.96
C SER A 294 7.79 -8.74 2.88
N LEU A 295 7.45 -8.10 4.00
CA LEU A 295 7.20 -6.66 4.04
C LEU A 295 8.46 -5.81 3.85
N GLN A 296 9.65 -6.35 4.16
CA GLN A 296 10.92 -5.66 3.90
C GLN A 296 11.18 -5.53 2.39
N GLY A 297 10.92 -6.60 1.63
CA GLY A 297 11.00 -6.60 0.17
C GLY A 297 10.06 -5.57 -0.45
N VAL A 298 8.79 -5.58 -0.02
CA VAL A 298 7.78 -4.61 -0.46
C VAL A 298 8.19 -3.17 -0.13
N ALA A 299 8.68 -2.93 1.10
CA ALA A 299 9.16 -1.61 1.53
C ALA A 299 10.30 -1.08 0.64
N LEU A 300 11.26 -1.94 0.32
CA LEU A 300 12.37 -1.62 -0.58
C LEU A 300 11.89 -1.30 -1.99
N ALA A 301 11.00 -2.13 -2.53
CA ALA A 301 10.42 -1.96 -3.86
C ALA A 301 9.65 -0.64 -3.98
N MET A 302 8.82 -0.34 -2.98
CA MET A 302 8.07 0.91 -2.94
C MET A 302 8.98 2.14 -2.74
N ALA A 303 9.98 2.06 -1.86
CA ALA A 303 10.96 3.12 -1.67
C ALA A 303 11.75 3.40 -2.96
N LEU A 304 12.14 2.35 -3.69
CA LEU A 304 12.77 2.45 -5.01
C LEU A 304 11.83 3.10 -6.03
N THR A 305 10.54 2.74 -6.02
CA THR A 305 9.51 3.35 -6.88
C THR A 305 9.40 4.85 -6.64
N VAL A 306 9.34 5.27 -5.38
CA VAL A 306 9.31 6.70 -5.02
C VAL A 306 10.61 7.40 -5.43
N LEU A 307 11.76 6.77 -5.23
CA LEU A 307 13.07 7.32 -5.63
C LEU A 307 13.14 7.53 -7.14
N VAL A 308 12.81 6.54 -7.95
CA VAL A 308 12.82 6.64 -9.42
C VAL A 308 11.80 7.67 -9.91
N THR A 309 10.63 7.71 -9.30
CA THR A 309 9.58 8.68 -9.60
C THR A 309 10.01 10.11 -9.28
N MET A 310 10.67 10.32 -8.15
CA MET A 310 11.28 11.59 -7.77
C MET A 310 12.36 12.01 -8.78
N LEU A 311 13.27 11.11 -9.13
CA LEU A 311 14.31 11.36 -10.11
C LEU A 311 13.74 11.67 -11.50
N ALA A 312 12.73 10.95 -11.96
CA ALA A 312 12.04 11.21 -13.22
C ALA A 312 11.37 12.59 -13.22
N SER A 313 10.74 12.97 -12.11
CA SER A 313 10.12 14.31 -11.98
C SER A 313 11.17 15.43 -11.96
N LEU A 314 12.36 15.19 -11.40
CA LEU A 314 13.42 16.20 -11.34
C LEU A 314 14.28 16.27 -12.63
N THR A 315 14.27 15.24 -13.48
CA THR A 315 15.11 15.16 -14.68
C THR A 315 14.31 15.11 -15.98
N LEU A 316 13.44 14.11 -16.12
CA LEU A 316 12.66 13.89 -17.34
C LEU A 316 11.62 14.99 -17.56
N LEU A 317 10.89 15.39 -16.51
CA LEU A 317 9.86 16.42 -16.65
C LEU A 317 10.45 17.77 -17.10
N PRO A 318 11.53 18.34 -16.53
CA PRO A 318 12.16 19.54 -17.05
C PRO A 318 12.63 19.42 -18.50
N ALA A 319 13.16 18.25 -18.90
CA ALA A 319 13.53 17.98 -20.30
C ALA A 319 12.30 18.04 -21.22
N LEU A 320 11.20 17.42 -20.82
CA LEU A 320 9.93 17.48 -21.55
C LEU A 320 9.35 18.91 -21.60
N LEU A 321 9.43 19.67 -20.50
CA LEU A 321 9.02 21.07 -20.46
C LEU A 321 9.84 21.93 -21.42
N SER A 322 11.13 21.69 -21.55
CA SER A 322 12.00 22.35 -22.52
C SER A 322 11.60 21.99 -23.97
N ALA A 323 11.33 20.71 -24.24
CA ALA A 323 10.96 20.22 -25.57
C ALA A 323 9.59 20.74 -26.05
N PHE A 324 8.59 20.77 -25.16
CA PHE A 324 7.21 21.17 -25.46
C PHE A 324 6.86 22.60 -25.03
N GLY A 325 7.80 23.35 -24.46
CA GLY A 325 7.62 24.65 -23.84
C GLY A 325 6.89 25.69 -24.69
N GLY A 326 7.20 25.75 -25.99
CA GLY A 326 6.55 26.68 -26.94
C GLY A 326 5.05 26.42 -27.10
N ARG A 327 4.63 25.14 -27.14
CA ARG A 327 3.19 24.80 -27.19
C ARG A 327 2.49 25.12 -25.89
N ILE A 328 3.14 24.81 -24.77
CA ILE A 328 2.61 25.07 -23.41
C ILE A 328 2.43 26.57 -23.19
N ARG A 329 3.45 27.40 -23.47
CA ARG A 329 3.42 28.85 -23.33
C ARG A 329 2.23 29.45 -24.09
N ARG A 330 2.06 29.09 -25.35
CA ARG A 330 0.94 29.57 -26.17
C ARG A 330 -0.43 29.26 -25.54
N ASN A 331 -0.63 28.03 -25.07
CA ASN A 331 -1.89 27.63 -24.46
C ASN A 331 -2.13 28.34 -23.13
N VAL A 332 -1.10 28.50 -22.30
CA VAL A 332 -1.16 29.22 -21.01
C VAL A 332 -1.50 30.68 -21.23
N LEU A 333 -0.83 31.37 -22.16
CA LEU A 333 -1.09 32.77 -22.49
C LEU A 333 -2.47 32.99 -23.11
N LYS A 334 -2.89 32.11 -24.03
CA LYS A 334 -4.25 32.19 -24.63
C LYS A 334 -5.33 32.07 -23.56
N ARG A 335 -5.14 31.20 -22.56
CA ARG A 335 -6.08 31.03 -21.44
C ARG A 335 -6.06 32.22 -20.50
N ALA A 336 -4.88 32.75 -20.15
CA ALA A 336 -4.71 33.91 -19.30
C ALA A 336 -5.38 35.15 -19.91
N ARG A 337 -5.16 35.42 -21.21
CA ARG A 337 -5.80 36.51 -21.96
C ARG A 337 -7.33 36.37 -21.97
N ARG A 338 -7.86 35.15 -22.19
CA ARG A 338 -9.31 34.89 -22.15
C ARG A 338 -9.90 35.09 -20.76
N GLN A 339 -9.17 34.76 -19.70
CA GLN A 339 -9.59 34.97 -18.32
C GLN A 339 -9.59 36.46 -17.96
N ALA A 340 -8.56 37.23 -18.35
CA ALA A 340 -8.48 38.65 -18.19
C ALA A 340 -9.63 39.40 -18.92
N ALA A 341 -9.91 39.01 -20.17
CA ALA A 341 -11.01 39.58 -20.97
C ALA A 341 -12.42 39.33 -20.37
N ARG A 342 -12.57 38.26 -19.57
CA ARG A 342 -13.84 37.89 -18.90
C ARG A 342 -14.00 38.58 -17.52
N GLY A 343 -13.10 39.46 -17.10
CA GLY A 343 -13.18 40.17 -15.81
C GLY A 343 -13.21 39.20 -14.60
N ARG A 344 -12.60 38.02 -14.68
CA ARG A 344 -12.63 37.02 -13.62
C ARG A 344 -11.80 37.52 -12.43
N LYS A 345 -12.39 37.44 -11.23
CA LYS A 345 -11.77 37.84 -9.96
C LYS A 345 -10.39 37.21 -9.79
N GLU A 346 -9.50 37.92 -9.11
CA GLU A 346 -8.15 37.43 -8.75
C GLU A 346 -8.15 35.99 -8.25
N GLU A 347 -7.18 35.22 -8.70
CA GLU A 347 -6.99 33.84 -8.22
C GLU A 347 -6.80 33.87 -6.69
N GLY A 348 -7.41 32.88 -5.97
CA GLY A 348 -7.33 32.78 -4.52
C GLY A 348 -8.43 33.51 -3.71
N THR A 349 -9.29 34.33 -4.33
CA THR A 349 -10.36 35.04 -3.61
C THR A 349 -11.31 34.12 -2.84
N ALA A 350 -11.62 32.93 -3.38
CA ALA A 350 -12.45 31.92 -2.70
C ALA A 350 -11.75 31.38 -1.46
N TRP A 351 -10.46 31.08 -1.58
CA TRP A 351 -9.62 30.57 -0.48
C TRP A 351 -9.41 31.62 0.62
N ARG A 352 -9.22 32.89 0.24
CA ARG A 352 -9.16 33.99 1.22
C ARG A 352 -10.46 34.10 2.02
N ARG A 353 -11.63 33.96 1.37
CA ARG A 353 -12.94 33.97 2.05
C ARG A 353 -13.10 32.75 2.95
N TRP A 354 -12.74 31.58 2.47
CA TRP A 354 -12.78 30.36 3.26
C TRP A 354 -11.89 30.46 4.49
N GLY A 355 -10.61 30.80 4.31
CA GLY A 355 -9.66 30.99 5.41
C GLY A 355 -10.15 32.06 6.42
N GLY A 356 -10.70 33.18 5.96
CA GLY A 356 -11.31 34.19 6.83
C GLY A 356 -12.55 33.68 7.58
N GLY A 357 -13.33 32.77 7.00
CA GLY A 357 -14.44 32.07 7.67
C GLY A 357 -13.98 31.19 8.82
N VAL A 358 -12.98 30.32 8.55
CA VAL A 358 -12.37 29.43 9.54
C VAL A 358 -11.73 30.23 10.68
N GLN A 359 -11.02 31.33 10.36
CA GLN A 359 -10.37 32.17 11.35
C GLN A 359 -11.35 32.91 12.28
N ARG A 360 -12.61 33.16 11.87
CA ARG A 360 -13.64 33.76 12.73
C ARG A 360 -14.10 32.83 13.86
N HIS A 361 -14.13 31.53 13.60
CA HIS A 361 -14.60 30.52 14.56
C HIS A 361 -13.63 29.33 14.64
N PRO A 362 -12.34 29.54 15.01
CA PRO A 362 -11.31 28.50 14.92
C PRO A 362 -11.59 27.31 15.85
N TRP A 363 -12.13 27.54 17.04
CA TRP A 363 -12.49 26.46 17.96
C TRP A 363 -13.64 25.61 17.46
N ALA A 364 -14.65 26.21 16.83
CA ALA A 364 -15.77 25.44 16.26
C ALA A 364 -15.30 24.59 15.06
N ALA A 365 -14.46 25.16 14.19
CA ALA A 365 -13.88 24.46 13.06
C ALA A 365 -13.02 23.27 13.51
N LEU A 366 -12.17 23.49 14.52
CA LEU A 366 -11.33 22.42 15.09
C LEU A 366 -12.17 21.32 15.74
N LEU A 367 -13.14 21.70 16.58
CA LEU A 367 -13.98 20.72 17.27
C LEU A 367 -14.78 19.85 16.31
N VAL A 368 -15.45 20.47 15.31
CA VAL A 368 -16.23 19.72 14.31
C VAL A 368 -15.35 18.74 13.55
N ALA A 369 -14.18 19.18 13.10
CA ALA A 369 -13.28 18.31 12.34
C ALA A 369 -12.69 17.18 13.19
N VAL A 370 -12.27 17.46 14.43
CA VAL A 370 -11.73 16.43 15.35
C VAL A 370 -12.82 15.42 15.72
N VAL A 371 -14.04 15.87 16.00
CA VAL A 371 -15.17 14.97 16.30
C VAL A 371 -15.52 14.09 15.07
N ALA A 372 -15.55 14.68 13.88
CA ALA A 372 -15.81 13.93 12.64
C ALA A 372 -14.73 12.87 12.38
N LEU A 373 -13.45 13.25 12.49
CA LEU A 373 -12.33 12.31 12.33
C LEU A 373 -12.33 11.25 13.44
N GLY A 374 -12.61 11.62 14.70
CA GLY A 374 -12.66 10.70 15.83
C GLY A 374 -13.81 9.69 15.70
N ALA A 375 -15.00 10.15 15.26
CA ALA A 375 -16.13 9.26 15.01
C ALA A 375 -15.85 8.25 13.88
N LEU A 376 -15.16 8.69 12.82
CA LEU A 376 -14.77 7.81 11.73
C LEU A 376 -13.59 6.89 12.10
N ALA A 377 -12.73 7.30 13.05
CA ALA A 377 -11.63 6.48 13.55
C ALA A 377 -12.09 5.42 14.58
N ALA A 378 -13.24 5.61 15.23
CA ALA A 378 -13.70 4.70 16.27
C ALA A 378 -13.83 3.24 15.82
N PRO A 379 -14.34 2.91 14.62
CA PRO A 379 -14.40 1.52 14.14
C PRO A 379 -13.03 0.85 14.03
N ALA A 380 -11.96 1.60 13.75
CA ALA A 380 -10.61 1.03 13.68
C ALA A 380 -10.11 0.44 15.01
N LEU A 381 -10.71 0.80 16.15
CA LEU A 381 -10.38 0.22 17.44
C LEU A 381 -10.81 -1.26 17.58
N ASN A 382 -11.81 -1.66 16.78
CA ASN A 382 -12.32 -3.03 16.72
C ASN A 382 -11.91 -3.73 15.42
N MET A 383 -10.88 -3.22 14.74
CA MET A 383 -10.39 -3.79 13.49
C MET A 383 -9.72 -5.14 13.75
N ARG A 384 -10.18 -6.15 13.04
CA ARG A 384 -9.62 -7.49 13.05
C ARG A 384 -8.64 -7.63 11.89
N LEU A 385 -7.42 -8.03 12.21
CA LEU A 385 -6.39 -8.33 11.22
C LEU A 385 -6.42 -9.81 10.88
N GLY A 386 -6.23 -10.14 9.62
CA GLY A 386 -6.20 -11.51 9.13
C GLY A 386 -5.80 -11.54 7.67
N PHE A 387 -6.03 -12.64 7.00
CA PHE A 387 -5.87 -12.77 5.56
C PHE A 387 -7.20 -13.19 4.94
N ALA A 388 -7.55 -12.58 3.80
CA ALA A 388 -8.71 -12.99 3.03
C ALA A 388 -8.44 -14.34 2.36
N ASP A 389 -9.39 -15.26 2.49
CA ASP A 389 -9.38 -16.54 1.79
C ASP A 389 -10.40 -16.56 0.64
N ALA A 390 -10.56 -17.70 -0.03
CA ALA A 390 -11.53 -17.85 -1.11
C ALA A 390 -12.98 -17.55 -0.67
N GLY A 391 -13.28 -17.64 0.63
CA GLY A 391 -14.57 -17.28 1.20
C GLY A 391 -14.91 -15.78 1.10
N ASN A 392 -13.94 -14.91 0.78
CA ASN A 392 -14.13 -13.47 0.57
C ASN A 392 -14.13 -13.06 -0.91
N ASP A 393 -13.89 -13.99 -1.82
CA ASP A 393 -13.87 -13.72 -3.25
C ASP A 393 -15.28 -13.53 -3.81
N ALA A 394 -15.40 -13.12 -5.07
CA ALA A 394 -16.69 -12.93 -5.70
C ALA A 394 -17.45 -14.26 -5.82
N GLU A 395 -18.77 -14.27 -5.58
CA GLU A 395 -19.61 -15.47 -5.65
C GLU A 395 -19.58 -16.18 -7.03
N SER A 396 -19.10 -15.51 -8.07
CA SER A 396 -18.99 -16.03 -9.43
C SER A 396 -17.70 -16.80 -9.70
N THR A 397 -16.72 -16.75 -8.82
CA THR A 397 -15.45 -17.44 -9.00
C THR A 397 -15.57 -18.92 -8.62
N THR A 398 -14.86 -19.82 -9.36
CA THR A 398 -14.89 -21.26 -9.04
C THR A 398 -14.22 -21.53 -7.70
N SER A 399 -13.17 -20.79 -7.34
CA SER A 399 -12.48 -20.87 -6.05
C SER A 399 -13.44 -20.61 -4.88
N ARG A 400 -14.28 -19.56 -4.99
CA ARG A 400 -15.30 -19.26 -3.98
C ARG A 400 -16.36 -20.34 -3.93
N GLN A 401 -16.84 -20.80 -5.06
CA GLN A 401 -17.88 -21.82 -5.12
C GLN A 401 -17.39 -23.18 -4.59
N ALA A 402 -16.14 -23.53 -4.86
CA ALA A 402 -15.50 -24.72 -4.26
C ALA A 402 -15.40 -24.59 -2.73
N TYR A 403 -14.99 -23.41 -2.24
CA TYR A 403 -14.92 -23.12 -0.80
C TYR A 403 -16.28 -23.31 -0.13
N ASP A 404 -17.36 -22.76 -0.71
CA ASP A 404 -18.70 -22.88 -0.17
C ASP A 404 -19.20 -24.35 -0.18
N LEU A 405 -18.91 -25.10 -1.25
CA LEU A 405 -19.26 -26.53 -1.35
C LEU A 405 -18.52 -27.37 -0.31
N LEU A 406 -17.23 -27.12 -0.08
CA LEU A 406 -16.47 -27.81 0.95
C LEU A 406 -16.98 -27.47 2.36
N ALA A 407 -17.33 -26.20 2.61
CA ALA A 407 -17.91 -25.78 3.88
C ALA A 407 -19.27 -26.45 4.12
N ASP A 408 -20.11 -26.56 3.09
CA ASP A 408 -21.42 -27.25 3.16
C ASP A 408 -21.29 -28.74 3.42
N GLY A 409 -20.32 -29.41 2.73
CA GLY A 409 -20.17 -30.86 2.81
C GLY A 409 -19.41 -31.37 4.03
N PHE A 410 -18.38 -30.63 4.46
CA PHE A 410 -17.41 -31.06 5.49
C PHE A 410 -17.36 -30.16 6.72
N GLY A 411 -18.06 -29.02 6.67
CA GLY A 411 -18.06 -27.99 7.70
C GLY A 411 -17.12 -26.82 7.39
N PRO A 412 -17.41 -25.63 7.96
CA PRO A 412 -16.74 -24.38 7.58
C PRO A 412 -15.22 -24.37 7.87
N GLY A 413 -14.75 -25.11 8.88
CA GLY A 413 -13.34 -25.20 9.22
C GLY A 413 -12.52 -26.14 8.33
N PHE A 414 -13.16 -26.86 7.42
CA PHE A 414 -12.46 -27.73 6.47
C PHE A 414 -11.53 -26.94 5.55
N ASN A 415 -11.89 -25.70 5.22
CA ASN A 415 -11.08 -24.80 4.39
C ASN A 415 -9.84 -24.21 5.09
N GLY A 416 -9.66 -24.44 6.39
CA GLY A 416 -8.50 -23.95 7.14
C GLY A 416 -8.06 -24.91 8.24
N PRO A 417 -7.56 -26.09 7.86
CA PRO A 417 -7.10 -27.08 8.81
C PRO A 417 -5.88 -26.57 9.59
N LEU A 418 -5.80 -26.95 10.87
CA LEU A 418 -4.63 -26.78 11.70
C LEU A 418 -3.77 -28.04 11.62
N ILE A 419 -2.48 -27.87 11.37
CA ILE A 419 -1.52 -28.98 11.35
C ILE A 419 -0.80 -28.98 12.70
N VAL A 420 -0.97 -30.05 13.49
CA VAL A 420 -0.24 -30.20 14.74
C VAL A 420 0.88 -31.19 14.53
N VAL A 421 2.11 -30.71 14.75
CA VAL A 421 3.35 -31.49 14.63
C VAL A 421 3.73 -32.00 16.02
N ALA A 422 3.82 -33.30 16.19
CA ALA A 422 4.38 -33.94 17.38
C ALA A 422 5.87 -34.25 17.10
N ASP A 423 6.78 -33.59 17.82
CA ASP A 423 8.24 -33.79 17.73
C ASP A 423 8.80 -34.37 19.03
N GLY A 424 9.23 -35.61 18.97
CA GLY A 424 9.85 -36.31 20.09
C GLY A 424 11.40 -36.28 20.09
N SER A 425 12.02 -35.48 19.21
CA SER A 425 13.47 -35.41 19.09
C SER A 425 14.18 -34.83 20.33
N ASP A 426 13.49 -33.98 21.10
CA ASP A 426 14.04 -33.36 22.32
C ASP A 426 13.82 -34.19 23.60
N ALA A 427 13.08 -35.29 23.53
CA ALA A 427 12.83 -36.16 24.68
C ALA A 427 14.12 -36.87 25.22
N ASP A 428 15.17 -36.92 24.39
CA ASP A 428 16.48 -37.51 24.76
C ASP A 428 17.49 -36.52 25.39
N GLY A 429 17.17 -35.20 25.49
CA GLY A 429 18.08 -34.17 25.99
C GLY A 429 18.23 -34.06 27.52
N GLY A 430 17.59 -34.92 28.29
CA GLY A 430 17.52 -34.83 29.76
C GLY A 430 18.56 -35.66 30.57
N SER A 431 19.52 -36.37 29.97
CA SER A 431 20.45 -37.22 30.73
C SER A 431 21.88 -37.29 30.20
N ASP A 432 22.48 -36.17 29.77
CA ASP A 432 23.91 -36.13 29.51
C ASP A 432 24.68 -35.36 30.58
N ALA A 433 24.79 -35.99 31.77
CA ALA A 433 25.79 -35.67 32.75
C ALA A 433 26.48 -36.97 33.21
N GLY A 434 27.49 -37.42 32.46
CA GLY A 434 28.39 -38.42 32.97
C GLY A 434 28.89 -39.48 31.99
N GLY A 435 29.92 -39.17 31.28
CA GLY A 435 31.10 -39.96 30.90
C GLY A 435 30.97 -41.41 30.51
N GLY A 436 31.51 -41.77 29.36
CA GLY A 436 31.99 -43.12 29.07
C GLY A 436 31.87 -43.51 27.62
N SER A 437 32.99 -43.31 26.89
CA SER A 437 33.24 -43.90 25.58
C SER A 437 33.14 -45.42 25.60
N ASP A 438 32.33 -46.02 24.75
CA ASP A 438 32.69 -47.26 24.10
C ASP A 438 31.94 -47.42 22.77
N ALA A 439 32.71 -47.46 21.71
CA ALA A 439 32.27 -47.72 20.34
C ALA A 439 31.91 -49.21 20.18
N ASN A 440 30.67 -49.52 19.85
CA ASN A 440 30.43 -50.76 19.10
C ASN A 440 29.19 -50.59 18.20
N GLY A 441 29.40 -50.80 16.90
CA GLY A 441 28.39 -50.65 15.88
C GLY A 441 27.28 -51.73 15.97
N GLY A 442 26.05 -51.26 15.96
CA GLY A 442 24.85 -52.05 15.79
C GLY A 442 23.84 -51.24 14.98
N SER A 443 23.88 -51.40 13.65
CA SER A 443 22.87 -50.83 12.76
C SER A 443 21.62 -51.72 12.77
N GLY A 444 20.47 -51.18 13.12
CA GLY A 444 19.20 -51.73 12.64
C GLY A 444 18.02 -51.85 13.62
N ALA A 445 18.13 -51.50 14.89
CA ALA A 445 16.99 -51.61 15.83
C ALA A 445 16.51 -50.28 16.45
N ASP A 446 17.31 -49.21 16.36
CA ASP A 446 17.06 -47.98 17.11
C ASP A 446 15.96 -47.09 16.49
N GLY A 447 15.53 -47.38 15.26
CA GLY A 447 14.52 -46.52 14.58
C GLY A 447 13.07 -46.87 14.96
N GLU A 448 12.78 -48.13 15.32
CA GLU A 448 11.43 -48.56 15.72
C GLU A 448 11.13 -48.23 17.19
N GLU A 449 12.10 -48.29 18.09
CA GLU A 449 11.93 -47.97 19.50
C GLU A 449 11.69 -46.44 19.74
N LYS A 450 12.25 -45.56 18.90
CA LYS A 450 12.06 -44.10 18.99
C LYS A 450 10.70 -43.62 18.47
N GLY A 451 10.06 -44.38 17.60
CA GLY A 451 8.76 -44.02 17.03
C GLY A 451 7.54 -44.38 17.86
N GLU A 452 7.65 -45.34 18.79
CA GLU A 452 6.53 -45.75 19.64
C GLU A 452 6.06 -44.62 20.63
N PRO A 453 6.96 -43.92 21.34
CA PRO A 453 6.55 -42.83 22.25
C PRO A 453 5.82 -41.71 21.54
N VAL A 454 6.24 -41.33 20.33
CA VAL A 454 5.60 -40.24 19.55
C VAL A 454 4.23 -40.68 19.04
N LYS A 455 4.03 -41.92 18.65
CA LYS A 455 2.72 -42.44 18.26
C LYS A 455 1.74 -42.48 19.41
N ASP A 456 2.20 -42.86 20.62
CA ASP A 456 1.38 -42.85 21.82
C ASP A 456 1.02 -41.40 22.25
N ALA A 457 1.99 -40.51 22.18
CA ALA A 457 1.78 -39.09 22.44
C ALA A 457 0.78 -38.46 21.43
N ALA A 458 0.93 -38.74 20.14
CA ALA A 458 0.00 -38.34 19.11
C ALA A 458 -1.40 -38.92 19.30
N GLY A 459 -1.50 -40.16 19.82
CA GLY A 459 -2.76 -40.79 20.19
C GLY A 459 -3.45 -40.08 21.37
N THR A 460 -2.70 -39.72 22.40
CA THR A 460 -3.18 -38.93 23.54
C THR A 460 -3.66 -37.54 23.09
N LEU A 461 -2.84 -36.86 22.28
CA LEU A 461 -3.20 -35.57 21.71
C LEU A 461 -4.47 -35.65 20.88
N ARG A 462 -4.59 -36.65 20.01
CA ARG A 462 -5.80 -36.84 19.21
C ARG A 462 -7.05 -36.92 20.06
N THR A 463 -7.04 -37.72 21.11
CA THR A 463 -8.18 -37.87 22.04
C THR A 463 -8.50 -36.53 22.72
N THR A 464 -7.48 -35.79 23.16
CA THR A 464 -7.65 -34.47 23.76
C THR A 464 -8.25 -33.46 22.80
N LEU A 465 -7.79 -33.47 21.54
CA LEU A 465 -8.32 -32.59 20.49
C LEU A 465 -9.77 -32.94 20.12
N GLU A 466 -10.13 -34.24 20.03
CA GLU A 466 -11.50 -34.70 19.77
C GLU A 466 -12.49 -34.25 20.86
N ASP A 467 -12.02 -34.13 22.11
CA ASP A 467 -12.80 -33.62 23.25
C ASP A 467 -12.77 -32.10 23.38
N THR A 468 -11.97 -31.39 22.57
CA THR A 468 -11.79 -29.94 22.65
C THR A 468 -12.94 -29.22 21.95
N THR A 469 -13.58 -28.30 22.68
CA THR A 469 -14.61 -27.43 22.11
C THR A 469 -14.03 -26.56 21.01
N GLY A 470 -14.66 -26.54 19.85
CA GLY A 470 -14.21 -25.74 18.68
C GLY A 470 -13.45 -26.57 17.63
N ILE A 471 -13.21 -27.87 17.88
CA ILE A 471 -12.70 -28.84 16.90
C ILE A 471 -13.84 -29.71 16.40
N ALA A 472 -14.00 -29.80 15.08
CA ALA A 472 -15.04 -30.60 14.43
C ALA A 472 -14.58 -32.04 14.11
N ALA A 473 -13.30 -32.20 13.76
CA ALA A 473 -12.71 -33.51 13.46
C ALA A 473 -11.19 -33.46 13.60
N VAL A 474 -10.59 -34.61 13.87
CA VAL A 474 -9.12 -34.80 13.92
C VAL A 474 -8.73 -36.01 13.09
N SER A 475 -7.69 -35.86 12.27
CA SER A 475 -7.16 -37.02 11.48
C SER A 475 -6.51 -38.05 12.38
N PRO A 476 -6.37 -39.29 11.92
CA PRO A 476 -5.38 -40.22 12.49
C PRO A 476 -3.99 -39.60 12.43
N ALA A 477 -3.11 -40.02 13.32
CA ALA A 477 -1.70 -39.61 13.26
C ALA A 477 -1.07 -40.08 11.95
N ILE A 478 -0.52 -39.13 11.20
CA ILE A 478 0.14 -39.37 9.91
C ILE A 478 1.64 -39.56 10.20
N PRO A 479 2.20 -40.71 9.92
CA PRO A 479 3.62 -40.97 10.11
C PRO A 479 4.43 -40.21 9.08
N THR A 480 5.58 -39.67 9.49
CA THR A 480 6.55 -39.01 8.60
C THR A 480 7.70 -39.94 8.23
N LYS A 481 8.66 -39.43 7.44
CA LYS A 481 9.89 -40.22 7.13
C LYS A 481 10.75 -40.43 8.39
N ASP A 482 10.73 -39.52 9.33
CA ASP A 482 11.40 -39.62 10.60
C ASP A 482 10.43 -40.18 11.65
N PRO A 483 10.68 -41.34 12.22
CA PRO A 483 9.78 -41.97 13.20
C PRO A 483 9.64 -41.14 14.49
N SER A 484 10.51 -40.16 14.72
CA SER A 484 10.40 -39.24 15.87
C SER A 484 9.39 -38.09 15.67
N VAL A 485 8.77 -37.99 14.49
CA VAL A 485 7.79 -36.95 14.16
C VAL A 485 6.49 -37.55 13.64
N ALA A 486 5.37 -37.07 14.13
CA ALA A 486 4.03 -37.39 13.64
C ALA A 486 3.20 -36.11 13.39
N LEU A 487 2.31 -36.19 12.44
CA LEU A 487 1.42 -35.06 12.08
C LEU A 487 -0.02 -35.43 12.41
N LEU A 488 -0.76 -34.46 12.92
CA LEU A 488 -2.23 -34.51 13.06
C LEU A 488 -2.84 -33.32 12.35
N ILE A 489 -3.95 -33.56 11.67
CA ILE A 489 -4.74 -32.50 11.06
C ILE A 489 -5.99 -32.31 11.89
N ALA A 490 -6.15 -31.14 12.50
CA ALA A 490 -7.34 -30.76 13.24
C ALA A 490 -8.18 -29.76 12.44
N TYR A 491 -9.45 -30.09 12.25
CA TYR A 491 -10.40 -29.25 11.53
C TYR A 491 -11.21 -28.44 12.54
N PRO A 492 -11.11 -27.09 12.56
CA PRO A 492 -11.93 -26.26 13.40
C PRO A 492 -13.41 -26.41 13.09
N ALA A 493 -14.28 -26.12 14.07
CA ALA A 493 -15.73 -26.08 13.83
C ALA A 493 -16.19 -24.77 13.17
N SER A 494 -15.33 -23.74 13.20
CA SER A 494 -15.57 -22.41 12.61
C SER A 494 -14.71 -22.17 11.39
N ALA A 495 -15.12 -21.22 10.54
CA ALA A 495 -14.35 -20.85 9.34
C ALA A 495 -12.93 -20.30 9.71
N PRO A 496 -11.94 -20.42 8.82
CA PRO A 496 -10.55 -20.01 9.08
C PRO A 496 -10.40 -18.59 9.62
N GLN A 497 -11.20 -17.66 9.12
CA GLN A 497 -11.17 -16.24 9.48
C GLN A 497 -12.08 -15.86 10.67
N ALA A 498 -12.77 -16.83 11.26
CA ALA A 498 -13.64 -16.56 12.40
C ALA A 498 -12.81 -16.27 13.65
N GLU A 499 -13.27 -15.33 14.48
CA GLU A 499 -12.65 -15.02 15.78
C GLU A 499 -12.52 -16.28 16.66
N ALA A 500 -13.52 -17.16 16.62
CA ALA A 500 -13.49 -18.43 17.31
C ALA A 500 -12.34 -19.35 16.89
N THR A 501 -11.84 -19.23 15.63
CA THR A 501 -10.68 -20.01 15.17
C THR A 501 -9.39 -19.41 15.71
N SER A 502 -9.24 -18.08 15.75
CA SER A 502 -8.11 -17.40 16.39
C SER A 502 -8.04 -17.71 17.89
N ASP A 503 -9.19 -17.67 18.57
CA ASP A 503 -9.30 -18.07 20.00
C ASP A 503 -8.92 -19.53 20.21
N LEU A 504 -9.32 -20.43 19.31
CA LEU A 504 -8.96 -21.83 19.36
C LEU A 504 -7.45 -22.02 19.22
N VAL A 505 -6.80 -21.37 18.23
CA VAL A 505 -5.34 -21.46 18.05
C VAL A 505 -4.61 -20.97 19.31
N SER A 506 -5.04 -19.87 19.88
CA SER A 506 -4.47 -19.35 21.14
C SER A 506 -4.67 -20.33 22.31
N SER A 507 -5.88 -20.90 22.45
CA SER A 507 -6.19 -21.86 23.49
C SER A 507 -5.38 -23.19 23.35
N LEU A 508 -5.17 -23.63 22.11
CA LEU A 508 -4.32 -24.79 21.83
C LEU A 508 -2.90 -24.54 22.34
N ARG A 509 -2.30 -23.41 21.99
CA ARG A 509 -0.92 -23.06 22.33
C ARG A 509 -0.69 -22.76 23.81
N ASP A 510 -1.60 -22.01 24.42
CA ASP A 510 -1.39 -21.49 25.77
C ASP A 510 -1.86 -22.46 26.86
N ASP A 511 -2.92 -23.27 26.56
CA ASP A 511 -3.59 -24.05 27.60
C ASP A 511 -3.56 -25.58 27.32
N ILE A 512 -3.84 -26.01 26.09
CA ILE A 512 -4.11 -27.44 25.80
C ILE A 512 -2.82 -28.20 25.55
N LEU A 513 -2.02 -27.76 24.58
CA LEU A 513 -0.79 -28.44 24.19
C LEU A 513 0.23 -28.53 25.32
N PRO A 514 0.48 -27.47 26.12
CA PRO A 514 1.42 -27.56 27.24
C PRO A 514 1.05 -28.61 28.30
N ARG A 515 -0.25 -28.92 28.46
CA ARG A 515 -0.68 -30.01 29.39
C ARG A 515 -0.34 -31.37 28.79
N VAL A 516 -0.61 -31.57 27.53
CA VAL A 516 -0.30 -32.83 26.83
C VAL A 516 1.21 -33.04 26.74
N GLU A 517 2.00 -32.00 26.55
CA GLU A 517 3.46 -32.02 26.57
C GLU A 517 4.00 -32.47 27.96
N GLN A 518 3.42 -31.96 29.05
CA GLN A 518 3.81 -32.38 30.40
C GLN A 518 3.47 -33.84 30.69
N GLU A 519 2.40 -34.38 30.10
CA GLU A 519 1.98 -35.76 30.27
C GLU A 519 2.80 -36.73 29.40
N THR A 520 3.16 -36.32 28.20
CA THR A 520 3.77 -37.21 27.20
C THR A 520 5.27 -37.03 27.03
N GLY A 521 5.81 -35.88 27.43
CA GLY A 521 7.22 -35.52 27.21
C GLY A 521 7.55 -35.20 25.75
N THR A 522 6.54 -35.07 24.85
CA THR A 522 6.69 -34.78 23.43
C THR A 522 6.28 -33.33 23.18
N GLN A 523 7.06 -32.58 22.41
CA GLN A 523 6.73 -31.23 22.02
C GLN A 523 5.65 -31.24 20.91
N PHE A 524 4.69 -30.30 21.00
CA PHE A 524 3.66 -30.11 19.99
C PHE A 524 3.70 -28.71 19.45
N LEU A 525 3.63 -28.57 18.13
CA LEU A 525 3.67 -27.28 17.44
C LEU A 525 2.44 -27.12 16.55
N VAL A 526 1.73 -26.00 16.67
CA VAL A 526 0.58 -25.68 15.79
C VAL A 526 1.07 -24.92 14.58
N GLY A 527 0.89 -25.55 13.41
CA GLY A 527 1.23 -25.02 12.09
C GLY A 527 0.03 -25.03 11.15
N GLY A 528 0.30 -24.88 9.87
CA GLY A 528 -0.68 -24.73 8.80
C GLY A 528 -0.96 -23.26 8.46
N ALA A 529 -1.60 -23.01 7.31
CA ALA A 529 -1.83 -21.67 6.80
C ALA A 529 -2.62 -20.77 7.77
N THR A 530 -3.64 -21.33 8.44
CA THR A 530 -4.45 -20.62 9.42
C THR A 530 -3.63 -20.14 10.64
N ALA A 531 -2.77 -21.02 11.19
CA ALA A 531 -1.91 -20.69 12.31
C ALA A 531 -0.81 -19.67 11.90
N ALA A 532 -0.27 -19.78 10.69
CA ALA A 532 0.72 -18.86 10.16
C ALA A 532 0.11 -17.44 9.93
N ALA A 533 -1.13 -17.37 9.46
CA ALA A 533 -1.86 -16.12 9.31
C ALA A 533 -2.11 -15.42 10.66
N GLU A 534 -2.42 -16.20 11.70
CA GLU A 534 -2.59 -15.70 13.08
C GLU A 534 -1.27 -15.16 13.64
N ASP A 535 -0.17 -15.93 13.51
CA ASP A 535 1.16 -15.50 13.92
C ASP A 535 1.60 -14.20 13.27
N PHE A 536 1.34 -14.07 11.95
CA PHE A 536 1.64 -12.85 11.22
C PHE A 536 0.82 -11.67 11.75
N SER A 537 -0.48 -11.86 11.92
CA SER A 537 -1.40 -10.82 12.40
C SER A 537 -1.00 -10.34 13.81
N TRP A 538 -0.69 -11.28 14.70
CA TRP A 538 -0.21 -10.97 16.06
C TRP A 538 1.13 -10.22 16.04
N LYS A 539 2.09 -10.67 15.22
CA LYS A 539 3.41 -10.04 15.10
C LYS A 539 3.31 -8.62 14.55
N VAL A 540 2.43 -8.39 13.58
CA VAL A 540 2.15 -7.05 13.06
C VAL A 540 1.59 -6.17 14.18
N GLN A 541 0.57 -6.63 14.92
CA GLN A 541 -0.03 -5.87 16.02
C GLN A 541 1.00 -5.49 17.10
N ASP A 542 1.88 -6.41 17.49
CA ASP A 542 2.93 -6.16 18.48
C ASP A 542 3.94 -5.10 17.99
N ARG A 543 4.29 -5.09 16.72
CA ARG A 543 5.33 -4.23 16.15
C ARG A 543 4.85 -2.88 15.61
N VAL A 544 3.57 -2.73 15.28
CA VAL A 544 2.99 -1.47 14.77
C VAL A 544 3.30 -0.26 15.67
N PRO A 545 3.17 -0.30 17.02
CA PRO A 545 3.47 0.86 17.85
C PRO A 545 4.93 1.33 17.72
N VAL A 546 5.89 0.40 17.65
CA VAL A 546 7.32 0.70 17.47
C VAL A 546 7.57 1.31 16.10
N PHE A 547 7.01 0.72 15.05
CA PHE A 547 7.08 1.24 13.69
C PHE A 547 6.54 2.68 13.61
N VAL A 548 5.33 2.92 14.12
CA VAL A 548 4.70 4.24 14.15
C VAL A 548 5.58 5.24 14.90
N ALA A 549 6.12 4.86 16.07
CA ALA A 549 7.00 5.73 16.87
C ALA A 549 8.27 6.12 16.10
N ILE A 550 8.89 5.19 15.36
CA ILE A 550 10.08 5.44 14.56
C ILE A 550 9.76 6.40 13.40
N VAL A 551 8.72 6.12 12.61
CA VAL A 551 8.36 6.94 11.44
C VAL A 551 7.93 8.34 11.86
N VAL A 552 7.06 8.46 12.86
CA VAL A 552 6.62 9.75 13.41
C VAL A 552 7.80 10.51 14.01
N GLY A 553 8.67 9.83 14.76
CA GLY A 553 9.84 10.43 15.39
C GLY A 553 10.83 11.00 14.37
N LEU A 554 11.20 10.21 13.35
CA LEU A 554 12.11 10.67 12.28
C LEU A 554 11.53 11.84 11.49
N SER A 555 10.25 11.75 11.13
CA SER A 555 9.56 12.83 10.40
C SER A 555 9.40 14.09 11.25
N ALA A 556 9.13 13.95 12.54
CA ALA A 556 9.08 15.08 13.46
C ALA A 556 10.45 15.76 13.59
N LEU A 557 11.55 15.00 13.62
CA LEU A 557 12.91 15.53 13.63
C LEU A 557 13.20 16.31 12.34
N LEU A 558 12.81 15.76 11.18
CA LEU A 558 12.97 16.42 9.88
C LEU A 558 12.20 17.75 9.84
N LEU A 559 10.91 17.75 10.22
CA LEU A 559 10.09 18.98 10.27
C LEU A 559 10.63 19.99 11.26
N MET A 560 11.13 19.51 12.42
CA MET A 560 11.75 20.37 13.43
C MET A 560 13.02 21.06 12.89
N ALA A 561 13.83 20.34 12.12
CA ALA A 561 15.02 20.90 11.46
C ALA A 561 14.65 21.95 10.41
N VAL A 562 13.60 21.69 9.62
CA VAL A 562 13.14 22.56 8.54
C VAL A 562 12.47 23.83 9.08
N PHE A 563 11.48 23.71 9.94
CA PHE A 563 10.66 24.83 10.41
C PHE A 563 11.14 25.46 11.72
N ARG A 564 12.14 24.86 12.37
CA ARG A 564 12.68 25.31 13.65
C ARG A 564 11.58 25.57 14.70
N SER A 565 10.68 24.61 14.83
CA SER A 565 9.53 24.63 15.73
C SER A 565 9.31 23.25 16.32
N VAL A 566 8.86 23.16 17.57
CA VAL A 566 8.43 21.90 18.22
C VAL A 566 6.92 21.69 18.02
N LEU A 567 6.13 22.75 17.98
CA LEU A 567 4.67 22.65 17.91
C LEU A 567 4.17 22.23 16.52
N ILE A 568 4.90 22.58 15.46
CA ILE A 568 4.54 22.19 14.09
C ILE A 568 4.63 20.67 13.90
N PRO A 569 5.76 20.00 14.21
CA PRO A 569 5.84 18.54 14.12
C PRO A 569 4.82 17.81 15.00
N LEU A 570 4.62 18.30 16.23
CA LEU A 570 3.68 17.69 17.17
C LEU A 570 2.24 17.73 16.62
N LYS A 571 1.78 18.90 16.14
CA LYS A 571 0.44 18.97 15.54
C LYS A 571 0.32 18.12 14.28
N ALA A 572 1.35 18.10 13.42
CA ALA A 572 1.36 17.32 12.20
C ALA A 572 1.24 15.82 12.51
N ALA A 573 2.01 15.33 13.48
CA ALA A 573 1.96 13.94 13.93
C ALA A 573 0.56 13.55 14.44
N LEU A 574 -0.01 14.35 15.34
CA LEU A 574 -1.34 14.08 15.91
C LEU A 574 -2.44 14.07 14.83
N LEU A 575 -2.42 15.04 13.92
CA LEU A 575 -3.44 15.16 12.88
C LEU A 575 -3.32 14.02 11.85
N ASN A 576 -2.11 13.65 11.47
CA ASN A 576 -1.88 12.55 10.54
C ASN A 576 -2.29 11.21 11.15
N LEU A 577 -1.95 10.95 12.41
CA LEU A 577 -2.41 9.76 13.13
C LEU A 577 -3.94 9.68 13.17
N LEU A 578 -4.61 10.79 13.45
CA LEU A 578 -6.06 10.85 13.50
C LEU A 578 -6.69 10.63 12.09
N SER A 579 -6.07 11.18 11.04
CA SER A 579 -6.53 10.98 9.64
C SER A 579 -6.38 9.53 9.20
N ILE A 580 -5.24 8.92 9.53
CA ILE A 580 -4.97 7.52 9.20
C ILE A 580 -5.93 6.61 9.99
N GLY A 581 -6.13 6.86 11.29
CA GLY A 581 -7.11 6.14 12.09
C GLY A 581 -8.53 6.25 11.51
N ALA A 582 -8.93 7.44 11.04
CA ALA A 582 -10.22 7.63 10.38
C ALA A 582 -10.32 6.88 9.03
N SER A 583 -9.24 6.84 8.27
CA SER A 583 -9.18 6.06 7.03
C SER A 583 -9.29 4.55 7.29
N LEU A 584 -8.56 4.03 8.29
CA LEU A 584 -8.65 2.64 8.70
C LEU A 584 -10.05 2.32 9.26
N GLY A 585 -10.68 3.24 9.99
CA GLY A 585 -12.07 3.08 10.42
C GLY A 585 -13.05 2.99 9.25
N ALA A 586 -12.83 3.72 8.16
CA ALA A 586 -13.63 3.59 6.96
C ALA A 586 -13.41 2.21 6.27
N VAL A 587 -12.17 1.71 6.23
CA VAL A 587 -11.86 0.36 5.73
C VAL A 587 -12.57 -0.69 6.58
N THR A 588 -12.51 -0.58 7.91
CA THR A 588 -13.21 -1.49 8.85
C THR A 588 -14.71 -1.51 8.59
N LEU A 589 -15.36 -0.34 8.48
CA LEU A 589 -16.81 -0.26 8.22
C LEU A 589 -17.22 -0.92 6.90
N VAL A 590 -16.42 -0.77 5.85
CA VAL A 590 -16.76 -1.29 4.54
C VAL A 590 -16.44 -2.79 4.45
N PHE A 591 -15.26 -3.22 4.85
CA PHE A 591 -14.80 -4.59 4.60
C PHE A 591 -15.03 -5.55 5.76
N GLN A 592 -15.01 -5.09 6.99
CA GLN A 592 -15.30 -5.96 8.14
C GLN A 592 -16.79 -5.96 8.48
N GLU A 593 -17.44 -4.78 8.51
CA GLU A 593 -18.86 -4.65 8.83
C GLU A 593 -19.79 -4.81 7.62
N GLY A 594 -19.25 -4.92 6.39
CA GLY A 594 -20.00 -5.18 5.17
C GLY A 594 -20.84 -4.00 4.66
N TRP A 595 -20.45 -2.75 4.95
CA TRP A 595 -21.18 -1.59 4.42
C TRP A 595 -21.14 -1.58 2.88
N PHE A 596 -22.18 -1.05 2.28
CA PHE A 596 -22.40 -1.00 0.82
C PHE A 596 -22.52 -2.37 0.14
N GLY A 597 -22.79 -3.44 0.90
CA GLY A 597 -22.96 -4.79 0.36
C GLY A 597 -21.64 -5.49 0.01
N VAL A 598 -20.52 -5.01 0.53
CA VAL A 598 -19.22 -5.69 0.41
C VAL A 598 -19.22 -6.92 1.32
N GLN A 599 -18.64 -8.03 0.83
CA GLN A 599 -18.50 -9.25 1.61
C GLN A 599 -17.72 -8.97 2.91
N GLN A 600 -18.27 -9.44 4.03
CA GLN A 600 -17.63 -9.30 5.34
C GLN A 600 -16.37 -10.18 5.42
N GLY A 601 -15.32 -9.67 6.05
CA GLY A 601 -14.07 -10.39 6.29
C GLY A 601 -13.06 -9.52 7.01
N PRO A 602 -11.93 -10.07 7.42
CA PRO A 602 -10.87 -9.33 8.11
C PRO A 602 -10.25 -8.27 7.19
N VAL A 603 -9.57 -7.31 7.80
CA VAL A 603 -8.67 -6.40 7.10
C VAL A 603 -7.32 -7.11 6.97
N GLU A 604 -6.76 -7.12 5.76
CA GLU A 604 -5.43 -7.73 5.52
C GLU A 604 -4.40 -7.20 6.52
N ALA A 605 -3.68 -8.11 7.18
CA ALA A 605 -2.85 -7.79 8.33
C ALA A 605 -1.78 -6.72 8.08
N PHE A 606 -1.27 -6.63 6.86
CA PHE A 606 -0.23 -5.66 6.48
C PHE A 606 -0.79 -4.32 5.98
N ILE A 607 -2.09 -4.23 5.65
CA ILE A 607 -2.71 -3.00 5.09
C ILE A 607 -2.60 -1.80 6.03
N PRO A 608 -2.88 -1.89 7.34
CA PRO A 608 -2.75 -0.74 8.23
C PRO A 608 -1.35 -0.15 8.26
N VAL A 609 -0.32 -1.00 8.23
CA VAL A 609 1.08 -0.59 8.21
C VAL A 609 1.42 0.13 6.91
N MET A 610 0.99 -0.43 5.79
CA MET A 610 1.27 0.13 4.47
C MET A 610 0.51 1.42 4.22
N ILE A 611 -0.78 1.47 4.55
CA ILE A 611 -1.56 2.73 4.49
C ILE A 611 -0.91 3.79 5.36
N PHE A 612 -0.47 3.43 6.58
CA PHE A 612 0.23 4.36 7.44
C PHE A 612 1.51 4.89 6.77
N ALA A 613 2.38 4.03 6.27
CA ALA A 613 3.64 4.43 5.65
C ALA A 613 3.43 5.35 4.44
N ILE A 614 2.51 5.00 3.55
CA ILE A 614 2.21 5.74 2.32
C ILE A 614 1.56 7.08 2.65
N VAL A 615 0.47 7.07 3.43
CA VAL A 615 -0.31 8.29 3.74
C VAL A 615 0.49 9.24 4.59
N PHE A 616 1.22 8.74 5.59
CA PHE A 616 2.07 9.56 6.43
C PHE A 616 3.13 10.29 5.62
N GLY A 617 3.80 9.57 4.70
CA GLY A 617 4.76 10.16 3.77
C GLY A 617 4.13 11.24 2.88
N LEU A 618 3.04 10.91 2.19
CA LEU A 618 2.33 11.82 1.27
C LEU A 618 1.70 13.04 1.99
N SER A 619 1.18 12.85 3.19
CA SER A 619 0.59 13.94 3.95
C SER A 619 1.64 14.97 4.38
N MET A 620 2.85 14.52 4.75
CA MET A 620 3.94 15.41 5.15
C MET A 620 4.37 16.38 4.05
N ASP A 621 4.35 15.95 2.80
CA ASP A 621 4.76 16.75 1.64
C ASP A 621 3.95 18.04 1.51
N TYR A 622 2.67 17.91 1.58
CA TYR A 622 1.76 19.06 1.48
C TYR A 622 1.73 19.90 2.76
N GLU A 623 1.99 19.29 3.92
CA GLU A 623 2.18 20.02 5.17
C GLU A 623 3.38 20.97 5.03
N VAL A 624 4.52 20.46 4.53
CA VAL A 624 5.72 21.27 4.25
C VAL A 624 5.41 22.36 3.23
N PHE A 625 4.69 22.05 2.16
CA PHE A 625 4.36 23.01 1.10
C PHE A 625 3.47 24.16 1.61
N LEU A 626 2.41 23.86 2.37
CA LEU A 626 1.52 24.85 2.95
C LEU A 626 2.23 25.70 4.00
N LEU A 627 2.96 25.06 4.91
CA LEU A 627 3.65 25.74 5.99
C LEU A 627 4.81 26.59 5.51
N SER A 628 5.53 26.22 4.45
CA SER A 628 6.57 27.07 3.85
C SER A 628 6.00 28.40 3.37
N ARG A 629 4.84 28.39 2.73
CA ARG A 629 4.17 29.61 2.26
C ARG A 629 3.64 30.46 3.43
N ILE A 630 3.06 29.81 4.45
CA ILE A 630 2.64 30.53 5.66
C ILE A 630 3.84 31.14 6.38
N HIS A 631 4.98 30.44 6.41
CA HIS A 631 6.20 30.93 7.06
C HIS A 631 6.80 32.14 6.31
N GLU A 632 6.85 32.08 4.98
CA GLU A 632 7.30 33.17 4.11
C GLU A 632 6.46 34.43 4.35
N GLU A 633 5.14 34.34 4.32
CA GLU A 633 4.24 35.48 4.59
C GLU A 633 4.36 35.99 6.04
N TRP A 634 4.59 35.08 7.01
CA TRP A 634 4.85 35.44 8.40
C TRP A 634 6.17 36.20 8.56
N GLU A 635 7.24 35.82 7.86
CA GLU A 635 8.50 36.56 7.92
C GLU A 635 8.37 37.98 7.42
N HIS A 636 7.55 38.22 6.38
CA HIS A 636 7.32 39.54 5.80
C HIS A 636 6.37 40.41 6.61
N THR A 637 5.26 39.84 7.11
CA THR A 637 4.18 40.64 7.70
C THR A 637 4.17 40.64 9.22
N LYS A 638 4.72 39.58 9.85
CA LYS A 638 4.61 39.26 11.29
C LYS A 638 3.16 39.22 11.81
N ASP A 639 2.18 39.15 10.91
CA ASP A 639 0.76 38.95 11.21
C ASP A 639 0.36 37.50 10.93
N PRO A 640 0.06 36.69 11.98
CA PRO A 640 -0.30 35.28 11.82
C PRO A 640 -1.57 35.09 11.00
N SER A 641 -2.56 35.97 11.20
CA SER A 641 -3.86 35.88 10.53
C SER A 641 -3.74 36.15 9.03
N HIS A 642 -2.95 37.16 8.67
CA HIS A 642 -2.65 37.49 7.28
C HIS A 642 -1.85 36.35 6.62
N ALA A 643 -0.79 35.87 7.27
CA ALA A 643 0.09 34.81 6.74
C ALA A 643 -0.67 33.50 6.44
N VAL A 644 -1.55 33.07 7.35
CA VAL A 644 -2.36 31.85 7.14
C VAL A 644 -3.33 32.05 5.98
N ARG A 645 -3.99 33.19 5.87
CA ARG A 645 -4.96 33.45 4.80
C ARG A 645 -4.32 33.54 3.42
N GLU A 646 -3.19 34.24 3.30
CA GLU A 646 -2.47 34.35 2.03
C GLU A 646 -1.75 33.04 1.67
N GLY A 647 -1.15 32.34 2.64
CA GLY A 647 -0.58 31.03 2.43
C GLY A 647 -1.61 30.05 1.85
N LEU A 648 -2.83 30.01 2.42
CA LEU A 648 -3.92 29.17 1.91
C LEU A 648 -4.42 29.65 0.53
N ALA A 649 -4.46 30.96 0.28
CA ALA A 649 -4.88 31.51 -1.01
C ALA A 649 -3.95 31.10 -2.17
N HIS A 650 -2.64 31.03 -1.89
CA HIS A 650 -1.64 30.64 -2.88
C HIS A 650 -1.54 29.13 -3.10
N THR A 651 -1.74 28.33 -2.05
CA THR A 651 -1.52 26.87 -2.10
C THR A 651 -2.81 26.06 -2.30
N GLY A 652 -3.95 26.55 -1.82
CA GLY A 652 -5.19 25.78 -1.71
C GLY A 652 -5.67 25.19 -3.05
N LYS A 653 -5.53 25.93 -4.16
CA LYS A 653 -5.90 25.42 -5.49
C LYS A 653 -5.02 24.25 -5.97
N VAL A 654 -3.72 24.32 -5.66
CA VAL A 654 -2.78 23.26 -6.06
C VAL A 654 -3.02 22.03 -5.21
N ILE A 655 -3.12 22.20 -3.89
CA ILE A 655 -3.38 21.11 -2.93
C ILE A 655 -4.68 20.36 -3.27
N THR A 656 -5.78 21.09 -3.50
CA THR A 656 -7.07 20.45 -3.80
C THR A 656 -7.09 19.76 -5.17
N ALA A 657 -6.38 20.30 -6.14
CA ALA A 657 -6.27 19.67 -7.45
C ALA A 657 -5.44 18.37 -7.37
N ALA A 658 -4.33 18.40 -6.67
CA ALA A 658 -3.48 17.25 -6.42
C ALA A 658 -4.22 16.16 -5.63
N ALA A 659 -4.89 16.54 -4.56
CA ALA A 659 -5.73 15.63 -3.79
C ALA A 659 -6.83 14.99 -4.65
N ALA A 660 -7.53 15.78 -5.49
CA ALA A 660 -8.56 15.24 -6.38
C ALA A 660 -8.00 14.21 -7.38
N ILE A 661 -6.79 14.44 -7.90
CA ILE A 661 -6.13 13.48 -8.80
C ILE A 661 -5.80 12.19 -8.05
N MET A 662 -5.17 12.29 -6.89
CA MET A 662 -4.81 11.13 -6.08
C MET A 662 -6.03 10.34 -5.62
N ILE A 663 -7.10 11.03 -5.18
CA ILE A 663 -8.36 10.38 -4.80
C ILE A 663 -8.92 9.57 -5.97
N VAL A 664 -8.91 10.12 -7.19
CA VAL A 664 -9.42 9.40 -8.38
C VAL A 664 -8.51 8.25 -8.77
N VAL A 665 -7.19 8.41 -8.68
CA VAL A 665 -6.23 7.33 -8.97
C VAL A 665 -6.41 6.20 -7.97
N PHE A 666 -6.45 6.48 -6.68
CA PHE A 666 -6.58 5.45 -5.65
C PHE A 666 -7.99 4.84 -5.63
N ALA A 667 -9.05 5.66 -5.77
CA ALA A 667 -10.42 5.15 -5.82
C ALA A 667 -10.70 4.25 -7.04
N ALA A 668 -9.93 4.36 -8.11
CA ALA A 668 -10.07 3.47 -9.26
C ALA A 668 -9.75 2.01 -8.89
N PHE A 669 -8.86 1.78 -7.91
CA PHE A 669 -8.55 0.43 -7.42
C PHE A 669 -9.67 -0.20 -6.60
N ILE A 670 -10.68 0.55 -6.16
CA ILE A 670 -11.92 -0.02 -5.59
C ILE A 670 -12.68 -0.84 -6.64
N LEU A 671 -12.43 -0.58 -7.93
CA LEU A 671 -13.01 -1.33 -9.06
C LEU A 671 -12.22 -2.60 -9.39
N SER A 672 -11.11 -2.87 -8.72
CA SER A 672 -10.36 -4.11 -8.88
C SER A 672 -11.18 -5.32 -8.44
N PRO A 673 -11.06 -6.49 -9.08
CA PRO A 673 -11.62 -7.73 -8.55
C PRO A 673 -10.92 -8.18 -7.26
N ASP A 674 -9.68 -7.81 -7.04
CA ASP A 674 -8.87 -8.15 -5.88
C ASP A 674 -9.27 -7.34 -4.65
N ARG A 675 -9.69 -8.03 -3.59
CA ARG A 675 -10.14 -7.45 -2.30
C ARG A 675 -9.04 -6.63 -1.61
N MET A 676 -7.80 -7.08 -1.66
CA MET A 676 -6.65 -6.37 -1.08
C MET A 676 -6.46 -5.01 -1.74
N LEU A 677 -6.48 -4.97 -3.09
CA LEU A 677 -6.38 -3.72 -3.84
C LEU A 677 -7.58 -2.79 -3.61
N GLN A 678 -8.79 -3.33 -3.40
CA GLN A 678 -9.96 -2.56 -2.99
C GLN A 678 -9.75 -1.89 -1.63
N GLN A 679 -9.22 -2.62 -0.65
CA GLN A 679 -8.91 -2.10 0.69
C GLN A 679 -7.87 -0.97 0.63
N PHE A 680 -6.79 -1.15 -0.14
CA PHE A 680 -5.80 -0.08 -0.39
C PHE A 680 -6.42 1.12 -1.09
N GLY A 681 -7.18 0.88 -2.15
CA GLY A 681 -7.84 1.91 -2.93
C GLY A 681 -8.74 2.80 -2.08
N LEU A 682 -9.62 2.19 -1.29
CA LEU A 682 -10.52 2.88 -0.37
C LEU A 682 -9.74 3.61 0.73
N GLY A 683 -8.83 2.91 1.40
CA GLY A 683 -8.07 3.46 2.52
C GLY A 683 -7.26 4.68 2.12
N LEU A 684 -6.50 4.60 1.02
CA LEU A 684 -5.70 5.72 0.52
C LEU A 684 -6.57 6.87 0.00
N ALA A 685 -7.65 6.59 -0.73
CA ALA A 685 -8.56 7.62 -1.24
C ALA A 685 -9.23 8.39 -0.09
N VAL A 686 -9.74 7.69 0.91
CA VAL A 686 -10.36 8.30 2.10
C VAL A 686 -9.32 9.09 2.91
N ALA A 687 -8.13 8.54 3.14
CA ALA A 687 -7.06 9.24 3.84
C ALA A 687 -6.72 10.58 3.19
N ILE A 688 -6.50 10.59 1.86
CA ILE A 688 -6.20 11.81 1.11
C ILE A 688 -7.37 12.79 1.12
N LEU A 689 -8.61 12.30 1.01
CA LEU A 689 -9.82 13.13 1.11
C LEU A 689 -9.89 13.84 2.46
N LEU A 690 -9.74 13.09 3.56
CA LEU A 690 -9.78 13.62 4.92
C LEU A 690 -8.62 14.60 5.19
N ASP A 691 -7.41 14.26 4.72
CA ASP A 691 -6.25 15.12 4.85
C ASP A 691 -6.44 16.43 4.09
N ALA A 692 -6.85 16.40 2.83
CA ALA A 692 -7.01 17.61 2.02
C ALA A 692 -8.15 18.50 2.53
N VAL A 693 -9.31 17.90 2.89
CA VAL A 693 -10.52 18.68 3.24
C VAL A 693 -10.53 19.06 4.72
N LEU A 694 -10.41 18.08 5.62
CA LEU A 694 -10.53 18.35 7.06
C LEU A 694 -9.23 18.90 7.65
N ILE A 695 -8.10 18.26 7.36
CA ILE A 695 -6.85 18.69 7.99
C ILE A 695 -6.37 19.99 7.39
N ARG A 696 -6.13 20.06 6.08
CA ARG A 696 -5.48 21.22 5.44
C ARG A 696 -6.38 22.41 5.24
N CYS A 697 -7.64 22.17 4.85
CA CYS A 697 -8.55 23.28 4.60
C CYS A 697 -9.26 23.78 5.85
N LEU A 698 -9.35 22.99 6.94
CA LEU A 698 -10.10 23.34 8.14
C LEU A 698 -9.22 23.38 9.40
N ILE A 699 -8.54 22.27 9.75
CA ILE A 699 -7.81 22.18 11.01
C ILE A 699 -6.52 23.01 11.00
N VAL A 700 -5.69 22.89 9.95
CA VAL A 700 -4.39 23.61 9.90
C VAL A 700 -4.60 25.12 9.99
N PRO A 701 -5.48 25.78 9.22
CA PRO A 701 -5.76 27.21 9.38
C PRO A 701 -6.28 27.56 10.78
N ALA A 702 -7.16 26.73 11.36
CA ALA A 702 -7.69 26.95 12.71
C ALA A 702 -6.61 26.84 13.78
N VAL A 703 -5.80 25.81 13.77
CA VAL A 703 -4.72 25.57 14.74
C VAL A 703 -3.63 26.64 14.60
N MET A 704 -3.22 26.98 13.38
CA MET A 704 -2.22 28.04 13.15
C MET A 704 -2.71 29.40 13.62
N GLN A 705 -4.03 29.67 13.48
CA GLN A 705 -4.64 30.88 14.04
C GLN A 705 -4.60 30.89 15.57
N LEU A 706 -4.91 29.77 16.22
CA LEU A 706 -4.89 29.62 17.69
C LEU A 706 -3.48 29.68 18.28
N LEU A 707 -2.50 29.06 17.62
CA LEU A 707 -1.10 29.10 18.05
C LEU A 707 -0.45 30.46 17.80
N GLY A 708 -0.88 31.17 16.75
CA GLY A 708 -0.35 32.47 16.38
C GLY A 708 1.19 32.46 16.27
N ARG A 709 1.86 33.43 16.95
CA ARG A 709 3.34 33.53 16.98
C ARG A 709 4.02 32.32 17.65
N HIS A 710 3.34 31.63 18.56
CA HIS A 710 3.91 30.46 19.26
C HIS A 710 4.11 29.27 18.35
N ALA A 711 3.44 29.22 17.20
CA ALA A 711 3.66 28.17 16.20
C ALA A 711 5.13 28.03 15.78
N TRP A 712 5.91 29.10 15.85
CA TRP A 712 7.33 29.13 15.46
C TRP A 712 8.29 29.09 16.66
N TRP A 713 7.82 28.58 17.81
CA TRP A 713 8.64 28.51 19.04
C TRP A 713 9.57 27.31 19.01
N LEU A 714 10.85 27.55 19.31
CA LEU A 714 11.89 26.54 19.47
C LEU A 714 12.69 26.83 20.76
N PRO A 715 12.85 25.86 21.66
CA PRO A 715 13.71 25.99 22.83
C PRO A 715 15.17 26.26 22.47
N ALA A 716 15.82 27.15 23.21
CA ALA A 716 17.20 27.59 22.94
C ALA A 716 18.24 26.43 22.87
N PRO A 717 18.19 25.35 23.67
CA PRO A 717 19.07 24.22 23.53
C PRO A 717 18.93 23.50 22.18
N LEU A 718 17.70 23.25 21.76
CA LEU A 718 17.41 22.61 20.47
C LEU A 718 17.79 23.49 19.27
N ALA A 719 17.65 24.81 19.42
CA ALA A 719 18.03 25.78 18.39
C ALA A 719 19.55 25.76 18.09
N LYS A 720 20.38 25.36 19.03
CA LYS A 720 21.85 25.21 18.86
C LYS A 720 22.23 23.87 18.21
N LEU A 721 21.42 22.83 18.43
CA LEU A 721 21.70 21.47 17.94
C LEU A 721 21.25 21.28 16.50
N LEU A 722 20.18 21.94 16.07
CA LEU A 722 19.56 21.73 14.77
C LEU A 722 20.28 22.52 13.65
N PRO A 723 20.54 21.87 12.48
CA PRO A 723 21.10 22.55 11.32
C PRO A 723 20.16 23.66 10.80
N ARG A 724 20.73 24.69 10.18
CA ARG A 724 19.96 25.73 9.49
C ARG A 724 19.71 25.30 8.05
N VAL A 725 18.63 24.60 7.78
CA VAL A 725 18.20 24.23 6.44
C VAL A 725 17.33 25.37 5.88
N ARG A 726 17.75 26.00 4.77
CA ARG A 726 16.95 27.01 4.07
C ARG A 726 16.30 26.34 2.84
N ILE A 727 14.98 26.32 2.80
CA ILE A 727 14.22 25.74 1.68
C ILE A 727 14.19 26.69 0.48
N GLU A 728 14.14 28.01 0.70
CA GLU A 728 14.15 28.99 -0.38
C GLU A 728 15.31 29.98 -0.23
N ARG A 729 16.00 30.29 -1.35
CA ARG A 729 16.91 31.44 -1.43
C ARG A 729 16.07 32.65 -1.83
N HIS A 730 16.08 33.70 -1.02
CA HIS A 730 15.66 35.01 -1.48
C HIS A 730 16.57 35.43 -2.63
N GLU A 731 16.08 35.45 -3.87
CA GLU A 731 16.66 36.36 -4.85
C GLU A 731 16.35 37.77 -4.34
N GLN A 732 17.36 38.39 -3.75
CA GLN A 732 17.36 39.84 -3.66
C GLN A 732 17.23 40.35 -5.10
N ARG A 733 16.03 40.86 -5.48
CA ARG A 733 15.93 41.82 -6.58
C ARG A 733 16.98 42.87 -6.26
N GLY A 734 18.08 42.88 -7.01
CA GLY A 734 19.07 43.95 -6.96
C GLY A 734 18.33 45.27 -7.11
N PRO A 735 18.78 46.34 -6.44
CA PRO A 735 18.15 47.63 -6.60
C PRO A 735 18.12 47.94 -8.10
N GLU A 736 16.93 48.21 -8.63
CA GLU A 736 16.74 48.76 -9.97
C GLU A 736 17.77 49.86 -10.14
N SER A 737 18.75 49.69 -11.00
CA SER A 737 19.69 50.74 -11.41
C SER A 737 18.86 51.89 -11.88
N GLY A 738 18.84 52.93 -11.08
CA GLY A 738 18.12 54.15 -11.35
C GLY A 738 18.42 54.66 -12.76
N GLN A 739 17.39 54.75 -13.56
CA GLN A 739 17.41 55.55 -14.76
C GLN A 739 17.71 56.96 -14.34
N GLY A 740 18.79 57.51 -14.93
CA GLY A 740 19.29 58.86 -14.69
C GLY A 740 18.17 59.93 -14.74
N ALA A 741 18.10 60.69 -13.69
CA ALA A 741 17.43 61.95 -13.75
C ALA A 741 18.21 62.87 -14.71
N PRO A 742 17.54 63.68 -15.57
CA PRO A 742 18.21 64.64 -16.41
C PRO A 742 18.80 65.75 -15.54
N GLU A 743 20.10 66.03 -15.72
CA GLU A 743 20.78 67.22 -15.19
C GLU A 743 19.99 68.50 -15.60
N ALA A 744 19.59 69.29 -14.63
CA ALA A 744 19.17 70.67 -14.82
C ALA A 744 20.43 71.58 -14.76
N PRO A 745 20.51 72.62 -15.64
CA PRO A 745 21.71 73.46 -15.75
C PRO A 745 21.83 74.42 -14.58
N GLY A 746 23.10 74.72 -14.20
CA GLY A 746 23.55 75.41 -13.06
C GLY A 746 23.02 76.84 -12.88
N GLN A 747 23.03 77.25 -11.66
CA GLN A 747 23.13 78.67 -11.24
C GLN A 747 23.89 78.79 -9.90
N GLY A 748 25.00 79.34 -9.96
CA GLY A 748 25.58 80.53 -9.34
C GLY A 748 25.75 80.47 -7.83
N ASP A 749 27.01 80.64 -7.44
CA ASP A 749 27.51 81.11 -6.16
C ASP A 749 26.66 82.15 -5.44
N TYR A 750 26.39 81.93 -4.15
CA TYR A 750 26.51 82.98 -3.19
C TYR A 750 26.97 82.47 -1.81
N ALA A 751 28.07 83.07 -1.40
CA ALA A 751 28.74 82.87 -0.15
C ALA A 751 27.96 83.43 1.04
N ASP A 752 28.20 82.87 2.18
CA ASP A 752 28.54 83.58 3.47
C ASP A 752 27.42 83.87 4.49
N ALA A 753 27.85 83.65 5.71
CA ALA A 753 27.49 84.19 6.97
C ALA A 753 26.42 83.49 7.85
N GLY A 754 26.83 82.73 8.81
CA GLY A 754 26.99 83.28 10.14
C GLY A 754 25.87 83.06 11.17
N LEU A 755 26.33 82.53 12.31
CA LEU A 755 25.81 82.71 13.69
C LEU A 755 24.84 81.63 14.28
N ARG A 756 25.44 80.91 15.14
CA ARG A 756 25.13 80.60 16.57
C ARG A 756 23.68 80.82 17.03
N ARG A 757 23.04 79.81 17.47
CA ARG A 757 22.74 79.45 18.88
C ARG A 757 22.20 78.00 18.99
#